data_e0eabaea5597ce5a893f5d8cc6615ce8
#
_entry.id   e0eabaea5597ce5a893f5d8cc6615ce8
#
_cell.length_a   1.000
_cell.length_b   1.000
_cell.length_c   1.000
_cell.angle_alpha   90.00
_cell.angle_beta   90.00
_cell.angle_gamma   90.00
#
_symmetry.space_group_name_H-M   'P 1'
#
loop_
_entity.id
_entity.type
_entity.pdbx_description
1 polymer ?
#
loop_
_entity_poly.entity_id
_entity_poly.type
_entity_poly.pdbx_seq_one_letter_code
_entity_poly.pdbx_strand_id
1 'polypeptide(L)'
;MTTETRHTSTDTESEHLGDGLLRRAADLRNRFLVTLPFTIIVLGLSMVPPLQFPGWQWVVAFASLPVVIWGAAPFHRAAFQAGRHGSSTMDTLVSLGVIASSLWSWYALLFGGAGMIGMRMHMSLIPASSHATHAEIYFEGACAIVTFLLAGRLMEARTRYHSGDALRSLLELGAKDAILVEGSGSERTYRTIPAAELRVGDLFQVRPGDKVATDGVVEEGSSALDTSLMTGESLPREVSPGSAVTGGTLNTSGALIVRATAVGSGTQLAHIGQMITEAQATKAPVQRLADGISSVFVPTIIVLSLLTLAGWLIAGAGVQSAITAAVAVLVVACPCALGLATPTALLVGSGKAAQMGILISSAEVLERTRSIDTILLDKTGTLTKGAMSLESVILPDGSANSPDSQSSEDALSVTASLESASEHPIARALTAAAHERELPSHPVRELRNHPGLGVSALAEDGALLLAGRVSWLGELGISLPQSALSAISEAEATGATVVASARVEGWQETSSAGDTDPTQASEPTQEDEDGGIIVDMAVGGMTCASCVRRVERKLGKLDGVHAQVNLATESARITLKHDYSDAQLEEVVKAAGYEPQVRSRRLASVQASTATLTPQTRELPEHLDGVLLGAFVVRDTVKESSKDAIAQLKALGITPTLLTGDHESAARFVASQVGIDSVIAGVLPQDKRDAVMRLQEEGHQVAMVGDGVNDAAALAQASTQGLGIAMGSGADSAIAVADMTLVSSDPTMAAAAIRISRATLKVIKENLFWAFFYNVIMIPLAIFGLLNPMLASAAMAMSSVCVVLNSMRLRRAH
;
A
#
# COMPACT_ATOMS: atom_id res chain seq x y z
N MET A 1 -30.77 37.16 36.81
CA MET A 1 -29.93 37.41 35.64
C MET A 1 -28.97 36.25 35.52
N THR A 2 -29.39 35.23 34.78
CA THR A 2 -28.67 33.97 34.54
C THR A 2 -28.07 34.05 33.13
N THR A 3 -26.77 34.09 33.07
CA THR A 3 -26.00 34.08 31.83
C THR A 3 -25.90 32.63 31.31
N GLU A 4 -26.62 32.32 30.24
CA GLU A 4 -26.47 31.12 29.46
C GLU A 4 -25.14 31.18 28.69
N THR A 5 -24.22 30.35 29.06
CA THR A 5 -23.05 30.02 28.24
C THR A 5 -23.46 29.07 27.09
N ARG A 6 -23.57 29.67 25.91
CA ARG A 6 -23.72 28.93 24.65
C ARG A 6 -22.47 28.06 24.44
N HIS A 7 -22.58 26.77 24.62
CA HIS A 7 -21.64 25.79 24.05
C HIS A 7 -21.80 25.82 22.54
N THR A 8 -20.87 26.46 21.88
CA THR A 8 -20.64 26.24 20.45
C THR A 8 -20.02 24.84 20.30
N SER A 9 -20.82 23.88 19.90
CA SER A 9 -20.36 22.61 19.35
C SER A 9 -19.56 22.91 18.08
N THR A 10 -18.25 22.83 18.18
CA THR A 10 -17.38 22.71 17.00
C THR A 10 -17.63 21.34 16.40
N ASP A 11 -18.47 21.29 15.38
CA ASP A 11 -18.49 20.22 14.42
C ASP A 11 -17.11 20.19 13.75
N THR A 12 -16.23 19.35 14.27
CA THR A 12 -15.05 18.89 13.55
C THR A 12 -15.56 17.96 12.45
N GLU A 13 -15.98 18.57 11.30
CA GLU A 13 -16.11 17.83 10.06
C GLU A 13 -14.77 17.14 9.81
N SER A 14 -14.80 15.80 9.86
CA SER A 14 -13.70 14.96 9.39
C SER A 14 -13.46 15.33 7.93
N GLU A 15 -12.43 16.11 7.63
CA GLU A 15 -12.06 16.43 6.27
C GLU A 15 -11.77 15.10 5.56
N HIS A 16 -12.65 14.71 4.65
CA HIS A 16 -12.49 13.48 3.87
C HIS A 16 -11.21 13.55 3.03
N LEU A 17 -10.52 12.42 2.94
CA LEU A 17 -9.32 12.26 2.12
C LEU A 17 -9.60 12.76 0.69
N GLY A 18 -8.98 13.90 0.29
CA GLY A 18 -9.17 14.48 -1.04
C GLY A 18 -9.98 15.79 -1.12
N ASP A 19 -10.52 16.32 -0.01
CA ASP A 19 -11.26 17.59 -0.02
C ASP A 19 -10.38 18.78 -0.46
N GLY A 20 -9.10 18.78 -0.10
CA GLY A 20 -8.12 19.73 -0.59
C GLY A 20 -7.96 19.70 -2.11
N LEU A 21 -7.92 18.47 -2.70
CA LEU A 21 -7.85 18.30 -4.16
C LEU A 21 -9.13 18.80 -4.87
N LEU A 22 -10.30 18.57 -4.26
CA LEU A 22 -11.58 19.09 -4.81
C LEU A 22 -11.64 20.62 -4.77
N ARG A 23 -11.29 21.24 -3.64
CA ARG A 23 -11.26 22.70 -3.52
C ARG A 23 -10.29 23.31 -4.53
N ARG A 24 -9.12 22.71 -4.71
CA ARG A 24 -8.13 23.12 -5.69
C ARG A 24 -8.63 22.95 -7.14
N ALA A 25 -9.24 21.80 -7.46
CA ALA A 25 -9.84 21.57 -8.77
C ALA A 25 -10.98 22.57 -9.06
N ALA A 26 -11.76 22.95 -8.06
CA ALA A 26 -12.82 23.95 -8.18
C ALA A 26 -12.24 25.35 -8.43
N ASP A 27 -11.18 25.78 -7.71
CA ASP A 27 -10.51 27.06 -7.95
C ASP A 27 -9.91 27.12 -9.37
N LEU A 28 -9.19 26.09 -9.77
CA LEU A 28 -8.62 25.98 -11.13
C LEU A 28 -9.71 26.01 -12.20
N ARG A 29 -10.83 25.30 -11.99
CA ARG A 29 -11.99 25.32 -12.90
C ARG A 29 -12.58 26.72 -13.02
N ASN A 30 -12.79 27.41 -11.90
CA ASN A 30 -13.35 28.75 -11.91
C ASN A 30 -12.42 29.73 -12.64
N ARG A 31 -11.10 29.65 -12.40
CA ARG A 31 -10.10 30.48 -13.11
C ARG A 31 -10.09 30.16 -14.60
N PHE A 32 -10.10 28.88 -14.98
CA PHE A 32 -10.14 28.47 -16.38
C PHE A 32 -11.41 28.97 -17.08
N LEU A 33 -12.59 28.79 -16.49
CA LEU A 33 -13.85 29.21 -17.07
C LEU A 33 -13.98 30.74 -17.25
N VAL A 34 -13.40 31.52 -16.33
CA VAL A 34 -13.38 32.99 -16.43
C VAL A 34 -12.35 33.46 -17.47
N THR A 35 -11.15 32.86 -17.48
CA THR A 35 -10.07 33.30 -18.39
C THR A 35 -10.31 32.89 -19.84
N LEU A 36 -11.00 31.77 -20.08
CA LEU A 36 -11.23 31.21 -21.41
C LEU A 36 -11.96 32.20 -22.37
N PRO A 37 -13.06 32.86 -21.99
CA PRO A 37 -13.72 33.83 -22.88
C PRO A 37 -12.80 35.00 -23.26
N PHE A 38 -12.07 35.55 -22.29
CA PHE A 38 -11.12 36.65 -22.56
C PHE A 38 -10.01 36.19 -23.50
N THR A 39 -9.47 34.99 -23.29
CA THR A 39 -8.45 34.44 -24.18
C THR A 39 -8.96 34.19 -25.58
N ILE A 40 -10.20 33.72 -25.75
CA ILE A 40 -10.84 33.55 -27.07
C ILE A 40 -10.96 34.91 -27.79
N ILE A 41 -11.39 35.95 -27.06
CA ILE A 41 -11.50 37.32 -27.63
C ILE A 41 -10.11 37.82 -28.06
N VAL A 42 -9.10 37.70 -27.19
CA VAL A 42 -7.72 38.10 -27.47
C VAL A 42 -7.15 37.37 -28.69
N LEU A 43 -7.28 36.02 -28.72
CA LEU A 43 -6.83 35.19 -29.84
C LEU A 43 -7.60 35.54 -31.16
N GLY A 44 -8.91 35.67 -31.09
CA GLY A 44 -9.74 35.96 -32.22
C GLY A 44 -9.37 37.30 -32.90
N LEU A 45 -9.20 38.35 -32.09
CA LEU A 45 -8.80 39.65 -32.59
C LEU A 45 -7.35 39.69 -33.06
N SER A 46 -6.45 38.98 -32.42
CA SER A 46 -5.02 38.96 -32.82
C SER A 46 -4.78 38.09 -34.07
N MET A 47 -5.47 36.93 -34.20
CA MET A 47 -5.16 35.95 -35.25
C MET A 47 -6.03 36.10 -36.53
N VAL A 48 -7.19 36.73 -36.42
CA VAL A 48 -8.16 36.79 -37.52
C VAL A 48 -8.22 38.22 -38.09
N PRO A 49 -7.45 38.55 -39.18
CA PRO A 49 -7.37 39.90 -39.70
C PRO A 49 -8.71 40.57 -40.02
N PRO A 50 -9.76 39.86 -40.51
CA PRO A 50 -11.06 40.45 -40.73
C PRO A 50 -11.77 40.97 -39.48
N LEU A 51 -11.43 40.49 -38.31
CA LEU A 51 -11.98 40.91 -37.01
C LEU A 51 -11.27 42.15 -36.45
N GLN A 52 -10.17 42.58 -37.06
CA GLN A 52 -9.35 43.71 -36.61
C GLN A 52 -9.97 45.04 -37.01
N PHE A 53 -10.74 45.64 -36.11
CA PHE A 53 -11.32 46.98 -36.28
C PHE A 53 -10.37 48.08 -35.77
N PRO A 54 -10.57 49.37 -36.14
CA PRO A 54 -9.70 50.43 -35.63
C PRO A 54 -9.67 50.49 -34.11
N GLY A 55 -8.44 50.31 -33.50
CA GLY A 55 -8.26 50.31 -32.06
C GLY A 55 -8.40 48.91 -31.39
N TRP A 56 -8.48 47.84 -32.14
CA TRP A 56 -8.60 46.44 -31.62
C TRP A 56 -7.45 46.08 -30.66
N GLN A 57 -6.28 46.66 -30.87
CA GLN A 57 -5.10 46.39 -30.01
C GLN A 57 -5.33 46.79 -28.54
N TRP A 58 -6.03 47.89 -28.32
CA TRP A 58 -6.41 48.35 -26.97
C TRP A 58 -7.45 47.44 -26.33
N VAL A 59 -8.38 46.90 -27.11
CA VAL A 59 -9.36 45.93 -26.60
C VAL A 59 -8.62 44.65 -26.16
N VAL A 60 -7.68 44.16 -26.98
CA VAL A 60 -6.84 43.00 -26.64
C VAL A 60 -6.01 43.25 -25.38
N ALA A 61 -5.39 44.45 -25.25
CA ALA A 61 -4.63 44.81 -24.08
C ALA A 61 -5.45 44.77 -22.79
N PHE A 62 -6.63 45.39 -22.78
CA PHE A 62 -7.52 45.40 -21.63
C PHE A 62 -8.16 44.02 -21.37
N ALA A 63 -8.52 43.27 -22.39
CA ALA A 63 -9.07 41.93 -22.26
C ALA A 63 -8.03 40.93 -21.74
N SER A 64 -6.72 41.18 -21.91
CA SER A 64 -5.66 40.33 -21.38
C SER A 64 -5.46 40.48 -19.85
N LEU A 65 -5.79 41.63 -19.26
CA LEU A 65 -5.52 41.93 -17.86
C LEU A 65 -6.16 40.92 -16.88
N PRO A 66 -7.46 40.54 -17.00
CA PRO A 66 -8.04 39.51 -16.13
C PRO A 66 -7.29 38.19 -16.22
N VAL A 67 -6.78 37.81 -17.39
CA VAL A 67 -6.05 36.57 -17.61
C VAL A 67 -4.66 36.64 -16.98
N VAL A 68 -3.92 37.69 -17.24
CA VAL A 68 -2.52 37.84 -16.80
C VAL A 68 -2.43 38.11 -15.30
N ILE A 69 -3.35 38.89 -14.71
CA ILE A 69 -3.28 39.27 -13.29
C ILE A 69 -3.99 38.25 -12.43
N TRP A 70 -5.26 37.97 -12.69
CA TRP A 70 -6.07 37.11 -11.82
C TRP A 70 -5.95 35.63 -12.21
N GLY A 71 -6.00 35.30 -13.49
CA GLY A 71 -5.82 33.94 -14.01
C GLY A 71 -4.44 33.38 -13.67
N ALA A 72 -3.39 34.17 -13.87
CA ALA A 72 -2.01 33.79 -13.60
C ALA A 72 -1.58 33.97 -12.13
N ALA A 73 -2.42 34.50 -11.25
CA ALA A 73 -2.08 34.76 -9.84
C ALA A 73 -1.48 33.55 -9.09
N PRO A 74 -1.96 32.31 -9.24
CA PRO A 74 -1.32 31.16 -8.60
C PRO A 74 0.14 30.98 -9.02
N PHE A 75 0.45 31.16 -10.30
CA PHE A 75 1.81 31.03 -10.85
C PHE A 75 2.71 32.15 -10.34
N HIS A 76 2.21 33.40 -10.33
CA HIS A 76 2.97 34.55 -9.85
C HIS A 76 3.26 34.45 -8.34
N ARG A 77 2.29 34.02 -7.52
CA ARG A 77 2.48 33.82 -6.10
C ARG A 77 3.53 32.71 -5.82
N ALA A 78 3.41 31.57 -6.49
CA ALA A 78 4.36 30.47 -6.36
C ALA A 78 5.79 30.90 -6.81
N ALA A 79 5.91 31.63 -7.91
CA ALA A 79 7.18 32.16 -8.39
C ALA A 79 7.80 33.15 -7.40
N PHE A 80 6.99 34.07 -6.83
CA PHE A 80 7.45 35.04 -5.83
C PHE A 80 7.91 34.37 -4.55
N GLN A 81 7.12 33.43 -4.03
CA GLN A 81 7.47 32.64 -2.85
C GLN A 81 8.77 31.86 -3.08
N ALA A 82 8.91 31.23 -4.24
CA ALA A 82 10.11 30.52 -4.62
C ALA A 82 11.34 31.45 -4.66
N GLY A 83 11.23 32.59 -5.34
CA GLY A 83 12.31 33.60 -5.48
C GLY A 83 12.74 34.16 -4.13
N ARG A 84 11.80 34.45 -3.22
CA ARG A 84 12.09 34.98 -1.87
C ARG A 84 12.97 34.01 -1.06
N HIS A 85 12.89 32.72 -1.32
CA HIS A 85 13.69 31.68 -0.65
C HIS A 85 14.89 31.20 -1.46
N GLY A 86 15.30 31.95 -2.50
CA GLY A 86 16.47 31.62 -3.33
C GLY A 86 16.33 30.35 -4.15
N SER A 87 15.08 29.92 -4.43
CA SER A 87 14.81 28.75 -5.25
C SER A 87 13.96 29.13 -6.47
N SER A 88 13.96 28.28 -7.47
CA SER A 88 13.17 28.44 -8.67
C SER A 88 12.31 27.19 -8.92
N THR A 89 11.10 27.41 -9.40
CA THR A 89 10.11 26.36 -9.69
C THR A 89 9.69 26.46 -11.15
N MET A 90 8.94 25.46 -11.63
CA MET A 90 8.32 25.56 -12.97
C MET A 90 7.40 26.77 -13.08
N ASP A 91 6.73 27.18 -12.00
CA ASP A 91 5.88 28.37 -11.98
C ASP A 91 6.69 29.67 -12.15
N THR A 92 7.97 29.67 -11.78
CA THR A 92 8.91 30.78 -12.04
C THR A 92 9.12 30.97 -13.54
N LEU A 93 9.30 29.90 -14.32
CA LEU A 93 9.46 29.99 -15.78
C LEU A 93 8.21 30.55 -16.44
N VAL A 94 7.04 30.04 -16.03
CA VAL A 94 5.75 30.53 -16.52
C VAL A 94 5.53 32.00 -16.19
N SER A 95 5.73 32.36 -14.93
CA SER A 95 5.56 33.75 -14.46
C SER A 95 6.46 34.71 -15.21
N LEU A 96 7.73 34.36 -15.39
CA LEU A 96 8.69 35.18 -16.18
C LEU A 96 8.25 35.30 -17.64
N GLY A 97 7.81 34.20 -18.28
CA GLY A 97 7.32 34.21 -19.65
C GLY A 97 6.10 35.12 -19.85
N VAL A 98 5.10 35.00 -18.95
CA VAL A 98 3.88 35.83 -18.98
C VAL A 98 4.19 37.30 -18.71
N ILE A 99 5.04 37.60 -17.72
CA ILE A 99 5.46 38.98 -17.41
C ILE A 99 6.25 39.58 -18.58
N ALA A 100 7.22 38.86 -19.13
CA ALA A 100 8.05 39.34 -20.26
C ALA A 100 7.20 39.63 -21.51
N SER A 101 6.32 38.70 -21.90
CA SER A 101 5.40 38.89 -23.02
C SER A 101 4.45 40.06 -22.81
N SER A 102 3.93 40.24 -21.61
CA SER A 102 3.01 41.32 -21.27
C SER A 102 3.73 42.69 -21.27
N LEU A 103 4.89 42.81 -20.63
CA LEU A 103 5.67 44.05 -20.60
C LEU A 103 6.10 44.46 -22.00
N TRP A 104 6.57 43.51 -22.82
CA TRP A 104 6.88 43.77 -24.21
C TRP A 104 5.68 44.29 -24.98
N SER A 105 4.52 43.66 -24.82
CA SER A 105 3.31 44.05 -25.52
C SER A 105 2.81 45.45 -25.12
N TRP A 106 2.92 45.80 -23.84
CA TRP A 106 2.62 47.18 -23.39
C TRP A 106 3.66 48.18 -23.92
N TYR A 107 4.94 47.84 -23.98
CA TYR A 107 5.95 48.67 -24.61
C TYR A 107 5.67 48.86 -26.12
N ALA A 108 5.38 47.82 -26.85
CA ALA A 108 5.01 47.84 -28.27
C ALA A 108 3.79 48.73 -28.54
N LEU A 109 2.79 48.61 -27.66
CA LEU A 109 1.55 49.40 -27.75
C LEU A 109 1.73 50.89 -27.49
N LEU A 110 2.53 51.23 -26.45
CA LEU A 110 2.72 52.63 -26.03
C LEU A 110 3.84 53.35 -26.82
N PHE A 111 4.93 52.67 -27.12
CA PHE A 111 6.15 53.27 -27.67
C PHE A 111 6.59 52.64 -29.01
N GLY A 112 6.18 51.41 -29.32
CA GLY A 112 6.62 50.69 -30.52
C GLY A 112 5.74 50.88 -31.74
N GLY A 113 4.72 51.79 -31.70
CA GLY A 113 3.85 52.10 -32.82
C GLY A 113 2.71 51.08 -33.04
N ALA A 114 2.63 50.00 -32.25
CA ALA A 114 1.57 49.03 -32.39
C ALA A 114 0.18 49.57 -32.00
N GLY A 115 0.12 50.65 -31.22
CA GLY A 115 -1.11 51.30 -30.77
C GLY A 115 -1.77 52.24 -31.78
N MET A 116 -1.23 52.43 -33.01
CA MET A 116 -1.78 53.30 -34.01
C MET A 116 -3.15 52.79 -34.52
N ILE A 117 -4.12 53.69 -34.58
CA ILE A 117 -5.47 53.37 -35.01
C ILE A 117 -5.47 52.98 -36.50
N GLY A 118 -6.09 51.82 -36.82
CA GLY A 118 -6.16 51.32 -38.21
C GLY A 118 -5.05 50.38 -38.61
N MET A 119 -4.05 50.11 -37.74
CA MET A 119 -3.02 49.13 -38.00
C MET A 119 -3.60 47.71 -38.00
N ARG A 120 -3.20 46.88 -38.97
CA ARG A 120 -3.52 45.46 -39.08
C ARG A 120 -2.23 44.66 -38.86
N MET A 121 -2.33 43.62 -38.07
CA MET A 121 -1.24 42.70 -37.81
C MET A 121 -1.51 41.34 -38.46
N HIS A 122 -0.51 40.80 -39.14
CA HIS A 122 -0.50 39.42 -39.63
C HIS A 122 0.43 38.60 -38.76
N MET A 123 -0.14 37.69 -38.04
CA MET A 123 0.63 36.81 -37.17
C MET A 123 1.44 35.80 -37.98
N SER A 124 2.74 35.80 -37.80
CA SER A 124 3.62 34.75 -38.33
C SER A 124 3.80 33.62 -37.31
N LEU A 125 3.51 32.39 -37.73
CA LEU A 125 3.77 31.20 -36.89
C LEU A 125 5.27 30.93 -36.73
N ILE A 126 6.09 31.45 -37.66
CA ILE A 126 7.56 31.31 -37.62
C ILE A 126 8.16 32.73 -37.43
N PRO A 127 8.65 33.09 -36.23
CA PRO A 127 9.12 34.43 -35.92
C PRO A 127 10.31 34.92 -36.76
N ALA A 128 11.14 33.99 -37.27
CA ALA A 128 12.37 34.31 -37.98
C ALA A 128 12.20 35.02 -39.37
N SER A 129 10.96 35.12 -39.88
CA SER A 129 10.69 35.63 -41.22
C SER A 129 10.01 37.03 -41.29
N SER A 130 9.77 37.68 -40.14
CA SER A 130 9.04 38.96 -40.13
C SER A 130 9.98 40.16 -40.24
N HIS A 131 10.01 40.77 -41.39
CA HIS A 131 10.48 42.18 -41.59
C HIS A 131 9.35 43.15 -41.19
N ALA A 132 8.89 43.09 -39.91
CA ALA A 132 7.84 43.98 -39.44
C ALA A 132 8.43 45.41 -39.28
N THR A 133 7.76 46.40 -39.88
CA THR A 133 8.09 47.84 -39.78
C THR A 133 7.72 48.44 -38.42
N HIS A 134 6.89 47.72 -37.63
CA HIS A 134 6.42 48.12 -36.30
C HIS A 134 6.54 46.97 -35.31
N ALA A 135 6.67 47.28 -34.02
CA ALA A 135 6.74 46.28 -32.97
C ALA A 135 5.36 45.55 -32.84
N GLU A 136 5.39 44.20 -32.78
CA GLU A 136 4.21 43.36 -32.62
C GLU A 136 3.86 43.17 -31.14
N ILE A 137 2.57 43.03 -30.85
CA ILE A 137 2.05 42.70 -29.51
C ILE A 137 2.00 41.18 -29.37
N TYR A 138 2.15 40.67 -28.14
CA TYR A 138 2.13 39.23 -27.77
C TYR A 138 1.20 38.92 -26.59
N PHE A 139 0.10 39.72 -26.42
CA PHE A 139 -0.91 39.47 -25.40
C PHE A 139 -1.60 38.13 -25.61
N GLU A 140 -1.80 37.71 -26.87
CA GLU A 140 -2.36 36.41 -27.20
C GLU A 140 -1.49 35.26 -26.73
N GLY A 141 -0.16 35.42 -26.84
CA GLY A 141 0.80 34.43 -26.29
C GLY A 141 0.71 34.31 -24.79
N ALA A 142 0.71 35.44 -24.07
CA ALA A 142 0.56 35.47 -22.61
C ALA A 142 -0.75 34.84 -22.14
N CYS A 143 -1.87 35.17 -22.78
CA CYS A 143 -3.21 34.61 -22.47
C CYS A 143 -3.29 33.13 -22.79
N ALA A 144 -2.75 32.69 -23.93
CA ALA A 144 -2.70 31.29 -24.32
C ALA A 144 -1.88 30.45 -23.31
N ILE A 145 -0.70 30.93 -22.88
CA ILE A 145 0.13 30.27 -21.86
C ILE A 145 -0.68 30.02 -20.59
N VAL A 146 -1.31 31.08 -20.05
CA VAL A 146 -2.08 30.96 -18.78
C VAL A 146 -3.25 30.01 -18.93
N THR A 147 -4.02 30.14 -20.02
CA THR A 147 -5.24 29.34 -20.21
C THR A 147 -4.92 27.87 -20.48
N PHE A 148 -3.91 27.56 -21.30
CA PHE A 148 -3.47 26.17 -21.52
C PHE A 148 -2.91 25.53 -20.23
N LEU A 149 -2.18 26.29 -19.43
CA LEU A 149 -1.68 25.81 -18.13
C LEU A 149 -2.81 25.57 -17.13
N LEU A 150 -3.78 26.46 -17.04
CA LEU A 150 -4.95 26.27 -16.19
C LEU A 150 -5.75 25.03 -16.63
N ALA A 151 -5.93 24.85 -17.95
CA ALA A 151 -6.56 23.64 -18.50
C ALA A 151 -5.78 22.37 -18.13
N GLY A 152 -4.47 22.35 -18.35
CA GLY A 152 -3.61 21.23 -18.02
C GLY A 152 -3.66 20.89 -16.52
N ARG A 153 -3.55 21.88 -15.64
CA ARG A 153 -3.64 21.69 -14.19
C ARG A 153 -5.04 21.27 -13.71
N LEU A 154 -6.08 21.75 -14.36
CA LEU A 154 -7.44 21.30 -14.08
C LEU A 154 -7.63 19.83 -14.47
N MET A 155 -7.15 19.42 -15.63
CA MET A 155 -7.19 18.01 -16.06
C MET A 155 -6.36 17.13 -15.11
N GLU A 156 -5.19 17.61 -14.72
CA GLU A 156 -4.34 16.97 -13.71
C GLU A 156 -5.08 16.76 -12.39
N ALA A 157 -5.64 17.82 -11.80
CA ALA A 157 -6.34 17.77 -10.53
C ALA A 157 -7.56 16.82 -10.58
N ARG A 158 -8.32 16.85 -11.68
CA ARG A 158 -9.44 15.92 -11.92
C ARG A 158 -8.97 14.46 -12.03
N THR A 159 -7.91 14.22 -12.78
CA THR A 159 -7.39 12.85 -12.96
C THR A 159 -6.86 12.29 -11.65
N ARG A 160 -6.16 13.10 -10.86
CA ARG A 160 -5.72 12.70 -9.51
C ARG A 160 -6.91 12.36 -8.61
N TYR A 161 -7.96 13.16 -8.66
CA TYR A 161 -9.18 12.91 -7.88
C TYR A 161 -9.83 11.57 -8.27
N HIS A 162 -10.11 11.36 -9.58
CA HIS A 162 -10.74 10.12 -10.06
C HIS A 162 -9.86 8.88 -9.96
N SER A 163 -8.55 9.03 -9.94
CA SER A 163 -7.67 7.88 -9.72
C SER A 163 -7.69 7.41 -8.25
N GLY A 164 -8.09 8.28 -7.32
CA GLY A 164 -8.32 7.94 -5.92
C GLY A 164 -9.73 7.38 -5.61
N ASP A 165 -10.65 7.35 -6.60
CA ASP A 165 -12.04 6.91 -6.35
C ASP A 165 -12.12 5.43 -5.92
N ALA A 166 -11.32 4.55 -6.52
CA ALA A 166 -11.24 3.14 -6.15
C ALA A 166 -10.81 2.95 -4.68
N LEU A 167 -9.94 3.80 -4.21
CA LEU A 167 -9.46 3.81 -2.82
C LEU A 167 -10.52 4.35 -1.86
N ARG A 168 -11.19 5.45 -2.26
CA ARG A 168 -12.28 5.99 -1.45
C ARG A 168 -13.44 5.03 -1.34
N SER A 169 -13.81 4.35 -2.43
CA SER A 169 -14.86 3.34 -2.38
C SER A 169 -14.54 2.19 -1.43
N LEU A 170 -13.26 1.80 -1.27
CA LEU A 170 -12.83 0.84 -0.25
C LEU A 170 -12.98 1.42 1.17
N LEU A 171 -12.57 2.66 1.39
CA LEU A 171 -12.69 3.32 2.71
C LEU A 171 -14.14 3.63 3.10
N GLU A 172 -15.03 3.84 2.12
CA GLU A 172 -16.47 4.07 2.31
C GLU A 172 -17.27 2.75 2.45
N LEU A 173 -16.62 1.58 2.45
CA LEU A 173 -17.29 0.29 2.64
C LEU A 173 -17.87 0.11 4.06
N GLY A 174 -17.31 0.76 5.06
CA GLY A 174 -17.77 0.66 6.44
C GLY A 174 -19.26 0.98 6.59
N ALA A 175 -19.95 0.28 7.49
CA ALA A 175 -21.31 0.60 7.89
C ALA A 175 -21.35 1.94 8.64
N LYS A 176 -22.36 2.76 8.38
CA LYS A 176 -22.56 4.03 9.12
C LYS A 176 -23.23 3.80 10.45
N ASP A 177 -24.16 2.88 10.50
CA ASP A 177 -24.98 2.56 11.65
C ASP A 177 -24.84 1.07 12.02
N ALA A 178 -25.05 0.76 13.29
CA ALA A 178 -25.09 -0.58 13.85
C ALA A 178 -26.34 -0.78 14.69
N ILE A 179 -26.87 -1.99 14.74
CA ILE A 179 -28.00 -2.34 15.59
C ILE A 179 -27.43 -3.02 16.84
N LEU A 180 -27.21 -2.26 17.90
CA LEU A 180 -26.74 -2.77 19.19
C LEU A 180 -27.80 -3.68 19.82
N VAL A 181 -27.36 -4.80 20.36
CA VAL A 181 -28.18 -5.77 21.08
C VAL A 181 -27.87 -5.71 22.57
N GLU A 182 -28.82 -5.26 23.38
CA GLU A 182 -28.67 -5.18 24.84
C GLU A 182 -29.58 -6.20 25.50
N GLY A 183 -29.14 -6.84 26.59
CA GLY A 183 -29.88 -7.88 27.32
C GLY A 183 -29.60 -9.30 26.79
N SER A 184 -30.16 -10.29 27.47
CA SER A 184 -29.98 -11.73 27.15
C SER A 184 -31.35 -12.45 27.05
N GLY A 185 -31.44 -13.46 26.18
CA GLY A 185 -32.65 -14.31 26.04
C GLY A 185 -33.83 -13.50 25.49
N SER A 186 -35.00 -13.62 26.17
CA SER A 186 -36.26 -12.99 25.75
C SER A 186 -36.36 -11.48 26.03
N GLU A 187 -35.45 -10.91 26.80
CA GLU A 187 -35.45 -9.49 27.18
C GLU A 187 -34.47 -8.66 26.28
N ARG A 188 -34.11 -9.14 25.10
CA ARG A 188 -33.23 -8.43 24.18
C ARG A 188 -33.89 -7.17 23.64
N THR A 189 -33.20 -6.06 23.72
CA THR A 189 -33.57 -4.79 23.09
C THR A 189 -32.62 -4.45 21.95
N TYR A 190 -33.15 -3.86 20.89
CA TYR A 190 -32.42 -3.52 19.68
C TYR A 190 -32.41 -2.01 19.52
N ARG A 191 -31.25 -1.42 19.49
CA ARG A 191 -31.09 0.04 19.35
C ARG A 191 -30.13 0.36 18.21
N THR A 192 -30.57 1.18 17.25
CA THR A 192 -29.68 1.68 16.20
C THR A 192 -28.78 2.78 16.77
N ILE A 193 -27.50 2.63 16.61
CA ILE A 193 -26.46 3.58 17.01
C ILE A 193 -25.50 3.82 15.84
N PRO A 194 -24.79 4.95 15.78
CA PRO A 194 -23.65 5.11 14.87
C PRO A 194 -22.63 3.98 15.10
N ALA A 195 -22.11 3.39 14.01
CA ALA A 195 -21.12 2.31 14.12
C ALA A 195 -19.86 2.73 14.90
N ALA A 196 -19.53 4.02 14.91
CA ALA A 196 -18.41 4.58 15.67
C ALA A 196 -18.61 4.52 17.21
N GLU A 197 -19.82 4.32 17.69
CA GLU A 197 -20.11 4.21 19.13
C GLU A 197 -20.00 2.78 19.67
N LEU A 198 -19.85 1.78 18.78
CA LEU A 198 -19.61 0.38 19.17
C LEU A 198 -18.30 0.25 19.97
N ARG A 199 -18.32 -0.65 20.94
CA ARG A 199 -17.14 -1.01 21.76
C ARG A 199 -16.82 -2.47 21.59
N VAL A 200 -15.56 -2.83 21.83
CA VAL A 200 -15.12 -4.22 21.85
C VAL A 200 -15.93 -4.98 22.92
N GLY A 201 -16.50 -6.11 22.52
CA GLY A 201 -17.38 -6.94 23.36
C GLY A 201 -18.87 -6.69 23.19
N ASP A 202 -19.28 -5.59 22.54
CA ASP A 202 -20.69 -5.31 22.26
C ASP A 202 -21.26 -6.35 21.28
N LEU A 203 -22.54 -6.69 21.48
CA LEU A 203 -23.29 -7.52 20.54
C LEU A 203 -24.04 -6.62 19.57
N PHE A 204 -23.96 -6.90 18.28
CA PHE A 204 -24.74 -6.20 17.27
C PHE A 204 -25.37 -7.15 16.27
N GLN A 205 -26.54 -6.76 15.77
CA GLN A 205 -27.29 -7.52 14.77
C GLN A 205 -26.92 -7.08 13.37
N VAL A 206 -26.73 -8.04 12.45
CA VAL A 206 -26.55 -7.81 11.01
C VAL A 206 -27.70 -8.54 10.27
N ARG A 207 -28.57 -7.79 9.63
CA ARG A 207 -29.69 -8.31 8.85
C ARG A 207 -29.29 -8.63 7.42
N PRO A 208 -30.04 -9.48 6.71
CA PRO A 208 -29.84 -9.65 5.25
C PRO A 208 -29.88 -8.30 4.52
N GLY A 209 -28.90 -8.04 3.70
CA GLY A 209 -28.72 -6.77 2.99
C GLY A 209 -27.98 -5.69 3.78
N ASP A 210 -27.70 -5.89 5.07
CA ASP A 210 -26.90 -4.96 5.87
C ASP A 210 -25.39 -5.28 5.75
N LYS A 211 -24.58 -4.25 5.93
CA LYS A 211 -23.14 -4.41 6.08
C LYS A 211 -22.78 -4.75 7.53
N VAL A 212 -21.82 -5.62 7.72
CA VAL A 212 -21.23 -5.90 9.03
C VAL A 212 -20.62 -4.60 9.57
N ALA A 213 -21.02 -4.19 10.79
CA ALA A 213 -20.67 -2.86 11.31
C ALA A 213 -19.17 -2.73 11.65
N THR A 214 -18.59 -3.79 12.22
CA THR A 214 -17.18 -3.84 12.65
C THR A 214 -16.70 -5.29 12.63
N ASP A 215 -15.40 -5.51 12.85
CA ASP A 215 -14.85 -6.86 12.93
C ASP A 215 -15.38 -7.57 14.18
N GLY A 216 -15.70 -8.85 14.04
CA GLY A 216 -16.30 -9.61 15.14
C GLY A 216 -16.32 -11.11 14.91
N VAL A 217 -16.94 -11.80 15.86
CA VAL A 217 -17.22 -13.24 15.80
C VAL A 217 -18.72 -13.45 15.88
N VAL A 218 -19.23 -14.32 15.03
CA VAL A 218 -20.66 -14.69 15.04
C VAL A 218 -20.98 -15.44 16.34
N GLU A 219 -21.94 -14.95 17.11
CA GLU A 219 -22.46 -15.61 18.31
C GLU A 219 -23.68 -16.44 17.97
N GLU A 220 -24.59 -15.92 17.16
CA GLU A 220 -25.82 -16.58 16.78
C GLU A 220 -26.18 -16.34 15.33
N GLY A 221 -26.82 -17.34 14.72
CA GLY A 221 -27.27 -17.29 13.33
C GLY A 221 -26.29 -17.92 12.35
N SER A 222 -26.77 -18.16 11.14
CA SER A 222 -25.97 -18.64 10.01
C SER A 222 -26.34 -17.86 8.76
N SER A 223 -25.37 -17.50 7.95
CA SER A 223 -25.56 -16.71 6.73
C SER A 223 -24.42 -16.90 5.77
N ALA A 224 -24.49 -16.23 4.60
CA ALA A 224 -23.40 -16.08 3.68
C ALA A 224 -23.02 -14.58 3.58
N LEU A 225 -21.75 -14.27 3.67
CA LEU A 225 -21.22 -12.92 3.57
C LEU A 225 -20.55 -12.72 2.21
N ASP A 226 -20.98 -11.69 1.49
CA ASP A 226 -20.27 -11.23 0.29
C ASP A 226 -19.04 -10.41 0.70
N THR A 227 -17.88 -10.98 0.46
CA THR A 227 -16.58 -10.41 0.74
C THR A 227 -15.89 -9.85 -0.53
N SER A 228 -16.57 -9.92 -1.69
CA SER A 228 -15.99 -9.64 -3.02
C SER A 228 -15.31 -8.28 -3.13
N LEU A 229 -15.85 -7.26 -2.46
CA LEU A 229 -15.29 -5.91 -2.46
C LEU A 229 -13.96 -5.80 -1.69
N MET A 230 -13.67 -6.73 -0.79
CA MET A 230 -12.45 -6.74 0.02
C MET A 230 -11.46 -7.81 -0.48
N THR A 231 -11.95 -9.01 -0.77
CA THR A 231 -11.10 -10.17 -1.14
C THR A 231 -10.98 -10.37 -2.64
N GLY A 232 -11.89 -9.80 -3.45
CA GLY A 232 -12.00 -10.06 -4.88
C GLY A 232 -12.66 -11.40 -5.22
N GLU A 233 -13.06 -12.20 -4.23
CA GLU A 233 -13.73 -13.48 -4.42
C GLU A 233 -15.20 -13.28 -4.72
N SER A 234 -15.69 -13.84 -5.83
CA SER A 234 -17.07 -13.65 -6.29
C SER A 234 -18.10 -14.52 -5.56
N LEU A 235 -17.65 -15.55 -4.84
CA LEU A 235 -18.55 -16.46 -4.09
C LEU A 235 -18.71 -15.98 -2.65
N PRO A 236 -19.94 -15.80 -2.14
CA PRO A 236 -20.17 -15.48 -0.75
C PRO A 236 -19.63 -16.57 0.17
N ARG A 237 -19.01 -16.18 1.28
CA ARG A 237 -18.45 -17.06 2.29
C ARG A 237 -19.53 -17.42 3.31
N GLU A 238 -19.78 -18.70 3.54
CA GLU A 238 -20.68 -19.17 4.60
C GLU A 238 -20.09 -18.90 5.98
N VAL A 239 -20.93 -18.44 6.92
CA VAL A 239 -20.57 -18.13 8.30
C VAL A 239 -21.61 -18.71 9.26
N SER A 240 -21.13 -19.24 10.39
CA SER A 240 -21.89 -19.86 11.46
C SER A 240 -21.34 -19.42 12.83
N PRO A 241 -21.96 -19.75 13.94
CA PRO A 241 -21.44 -19.42 15.26
C PRO A 241 -19.98 -19.84 15.44
N GLY A 242 -19.16 -18.92 15.94
CA GLY A 242 -17.70 -19.05 16.04
C GLY A 242 -16.92 -18.56 14.81
N SER A 243 -17.58 -18.27 13.67
CA SER A 243 -16.89 -17.72 12.49
C SER A 243 -16.51 -16.26 12.69
N ALA A 244 -15.27 -15.90 12.33
CA ALA A 244 -14.83 -14.51 12.28
C ALA A 244 -15.46 -13.80 11.08
N VAL A 245 -15.90 -12.55 11.26
CA VAL A 245 -16.49 -11.68 10.25
C VAL A 245 -15.78 -10.32 10.22
N THR A 246 -15.64 -9.75 9.04
CA THR A 246 -14.94 -8.48 8.83
C THR A 246 -15.93 -7.35 8.57
N GLY A 247 -15.70 -6.21 9.21
CA GLY A 247 -16.49 -4.99 9.02
C GLY A 247 -16.48 -4.52 7.57
N GLY A 248 -17.65 -4.09 7.06
CA GLY A 248 -17.82 -3.65 5.67
C GLY A 248 -18.23 -4.74 4.68
N THR A 249 -18.19 -6.04 5.06
CA THR A 249 -18.75 -7.14 4.25
C THR A 249 -20.27 -7.12 4.26
N LEU A 250 -20.91 -7.58 3.16
CA LEU A 250 -22.35 -7.52 2.99
C LEU A 250 -23.00 -8.86 3.38
N ASN A 251 -23.94 -8.84 4.29
CA ASN A 251 -24.71 -10.02 4.67
C ASN A 251 -25.79 -10.33 3.62
N THR A 252 -25.83 -11.56 3.08
CA THR A 252 -26.70 -11.88 1.94
C THR A 252 -28.00 -12.59 2.31
N SER A 253 -28.04 -13.42 3.37
CA SER A 253 -29.17 -14.34 3.58
C SER A 253 -29.75 -14.37 5.00
N GLY A 254 -29.04 -14.85 6.00
CA GLY A 254 -29.53 -15.01 7.37
C GLY A 254 -29.28 -13.78 8.25
N ALA A 255 -29.99 -13.67 9.39
CA ALA A 255 -29.66 -12.67 10.39
C ALA A 255 -28.58 -13.21 11.32
N LEU A 256 -27.58 -12.37 11.60
CA LEU A 256 -26.46 -12.71 12.49
C LEU A 256 -26.46 -11.83 13.73
N ILE A 257 -26.07 -12.38 14.86
CA ILE A 257 -25.66 -11.64 16.05
C ILE A 257 -24.15 -11.83 16.17
N VAL A 258 -23.44 -10.72 16.17
CA VAL A 258 -21.98 -10.67 16.11
C VAL A 258 -21.45 -9.96 17.36
N ARG A 259 -20.44 -10.54 18.00
CA ARG A 259 -19.67 -9.88 19.06
C ARG A 259 -18.51 -9.10 18.46
N ALA A 260 -18.44 -7.81 18.71
CA ALA A 260 -17.36 -6.96 18.25
C ALA A 260 -16.01 -7.37 18.86
N THR A 261 -15.02 -7.65 18.03
CA THR A 261 -13.64 -7.98 18.46
C THR A 261 -12.68 -6.81 18.25
N ALA A 262 -12.94 -5.96 17.26
CA ALA A 262 -12.17 -4.74 17.00
C ALA A 262 -13.11 -3.62 16.56
N VAL A 263 -12.80 -2.37 16.89
CA VAL A 263 -13.61 -1.17 16.55
C VAL A 263 -12.73 -0.01 16.10
N GLY A 264 -13.30 0.90 15.31
CA GLY A 264 -12.62 2.13 14.87
C GLY A 264 -11.33 1.86 14.12
N SER A 265 -10.21 2.42 14.59
CA SER A 265 -8.88 2.26 13.96
C SER A 265 -8.29 0.86 14.09
N GLY A 266 -8.82 0.01 14.95
CA GLY A 266 -8.37 -1.37 15.12
C GLY A 266 -9.00 -2.36 14.15
N THR A 267 -9.92 -1.95 13.27
CA THR A 267 -10.56 -2.85 12.30
C THR A 267 -9.64 -3.15 11.11
N GLN A 268 -9.83 -4.31 10.49
CA GLN A 268 -9.12 -4.68 9.25
C GLN A 268 -9.31 -3.62 8.16
N LEU A 269 -10.53 -3.10 8.00
CA LEU A 269 -10.82 -2.07 7.02
C LEU A 269 -10.03 -0.78 7.30
N ALA A 270 -9.93 -0.36 8.56
CA ALA A 270 -9.14 0.79 8.96
C ALA A 270 -7.63 0.56 8.72
N HIS A 271 -7.14 -0.65 9.02
CA HIS A 271 -5.76 -1.03 8.78
C HIS A 271 -5.40 -1.02 7.27
N ILE A 272 -6.29 -1.58 6.42
CA ILE A 272 -6.17 -1.48 4.96
C ILE A 272 -6.09 -0.01 4.52
N GLY A 273 -6.97 0.84 5.04
CA GLY A 273 -6.98 2.29 4.75
C GLY A 273 -5.68 2.98 5.15
N GLN A 274 -5.14 2.62 6.30
CA GLN A 274 -3.87 3.14 6.79
C GLN A 274 -2.70 2.69 5.89
N MET A 275 -2.58 1.42 5.57
CA MET A 275 -1.53 0.89 4.68
C MET A 275 -1.52 1.60 3.32
N ILE A 276 -2.70 1.83 2.75
CA ILE A 276 -2.82 2.52 1.46
C ILE A 276 -2.42 4.00 1.59
N THR A 277 -2.79 4.66 2.67
CA THR A 277 -2.38 6.05 2.95
C THR A 277 -0.86 6.12 3.12
N GLU A 278 -0.26 5.16 3.80
CA GLU A 278 1.19 5.03 3.96
C GLU A 278 1.92 4.79 2.65
N ALA A 279 1.37 3.91 1.81
CA ALA A 279 1.92 3.66 0.48
C ALA A 279 1.97 4.92 -0.39
N GLN A 280 0.96 5.78 -0.27
CA GLN A 280 0.88 7.05 -1.02
C GLN A 280 1.79 8.14 -0.45
N ALA A 281 2.12 8.09 0.83
CA ALA A 281 2.99 9.08 1.48
C ALA A 281 4.48 8.86 1.17
N THR A 282 4.91 7.64 0.84
CA THR A 282 6.31 7.32 0.55
C THR A 282 6.69 7.64 -0.90
N LYS A 283 7.93 8.14 -1.11
CA LYS A 283 8.44 8.46 -2.44
C LYS A 283 9.36 7.36 -2.97
N ALA A 284 9.04 6.86 -4.16
CA ALA A 284 9.94 5.97 -4.90
C ALA A 284 11.29 6.64 -5.21
N PRO A 285 12.41 5.89 -5.25
CA PRO A 285 13.72 6.38 -5.67
C PRO A 285 13.70 7.08 -7.03
N VAL A 286 12.93 6.58 -8.00
CA VAL A 286 12.76 7.22 -9.32
C VAL A 286 12.10 8.59 -9.21
N GLN A 287 11.22 8.82 -8.25
CA GLN A 287 10.63 10.14 -8.01
C GLN A 287 11.66 11.09 -7.40
N ARG A 288 12.47 10.64 -6.45
CA ARG A 288 13.58 11.44 -5.88
C ARG A 288 14.59 11.85 -6.95
N LEU A 289 14.90 10.97 -7.90
CA LEU A 289 15.76 11.27 -9.04
C LEU A 289 15.12 12.34 -9.94
N ALA A 290 13.85 12.22 -10.30
CA ALA A 290 13.14 13.21 -11.10
C ALA A 290 13.11 14.60 -10.43
N ASP A 291 12.90 14.63 -9.11
CA ASP A 291 12.96 15.84 -8.30
C ASP A 291 14.38 16.46 -8.30
N GLY A 292 15.41 15.60 -8.23
CA GLY A 292 16.82 15.99 -8.33
C GLY A 292 17.14 16.69 -9.65
N ILE A 293 16.73 16.09 -10.76
CA ILE A 293 16.93 16.67 -12.10
C ILE A 293 16.23 18.02 -12.22
N SER A 294 14.98 18.12 -11.77
CA SER A 294 14.17 19.35 -11.88
C SER A 294 14.81 20.56 -11.19
N SER A 295 15.54 20.35 -10.09
CA SER A 295 16.18 21.45 -9.33
C SER A 295 17.35 22.12 -10.05
N VAL A 296 18.05 21.37 -10.87
CA VAL A 296 19.16 21.88 -11.68
C VAL A 296 18.62 22.41 -13.01
N PHE A 297 17.60 21.77 -13.54
CA PHE A 297 17.05 22.08 -14.86
C PHE A 297 16.47 23.51 -14.94
N VAL A 298 15.66 23.94 -13.95
CA VAL A 298 15.01 25.28 -14.01
C VAL A 298 16.03 26.43 -14.00
N PRO A 299 17.03 26.49 -13.11
CA PRO A 299 18.09 27.51 -13.22
C PRO A 299 18.84 27.45 -14.53
N THR A 300 19.17 26.26 -15.03
CA THR A 300 19.84 26.09 -16.31
C THR A 300 19.04 26.68 -17.46
N ILE A 301 17.75 26.51 -17.50
CA ILE A 301 16.86 27.08 -18.51
C ILE A 301 16.79 28.60 -18.43
N ILE A 302 16.75 29.16 -17.22
CA ILE A 302 16.79 30.64 -17.08
C ILE A 302 18.07 31.19 -17.67
N VAL A 303 19.22 30.59 -17.39
CA VAL A 303 20.50 30.98 -17.97
C VAL A 303 20.48 30.83 -19.49
N LEU A 304 19.99 29.71 -20.00
CA LEU A 304 19.90 29.43 -21.43
C LEU A 304 18.99 30.42 -22.15
N SER A 305 17.89 30.82 -21.56
CA SER A 305 16.99 31.87 -22.09
C SER A 305 17.70 33.24 -22.16
N LEU A 306 18.45 33.61 -21.13
CA LEU A 306 19.23 34.84 -21.13
C LEU A 306 20.36 34.81 -22.17
N LEU A 307 21.04 33.65 -22.33
CA LEU A 307 22.02 33.44 -23.38
C LEU A 307 21.40 33.53 -24.78
N THR A 308 20.18 32.96 -24.95
CA THR A 308 19.44 33.08 -26.21
C THR A 308 19.11 34.54 -26.52
N LEU A 309 18.60 35.29 -25.52
CA LEU A 309 18.33 36.71 -25.66
C LEU A 309 19.59 37.48 -26.10
N ALA A 310 20.67 37.28 -25.37
CA ALA A 310 21.96 37.94 -25.70
C ALA A 310 22.48 37.54 -27.09
N GLY A 311 22.46 36.26 -27.44
CA GLY A 311 22.89 35.74 -28.73
C GLY A 311 22.13 36.39 -29.91
N TRP A 312 20.81 36.48 -29.84
CA TRP A 312 19.96 37.12 -30.85
C TRP A 312 20.23 38.63 -30.96
N LEU A 313 20.46 39.33 -29.83
CA LEU A 313 20.82 40.76 -29.83
C LEU A 313 22.19 40.98 -30.44
N ILE A 314 23.20 40.17 -30.14
CA ILE A 314 24.56 40.24 -30.69
C ILE A 314 24.52 39.92 -32.19
N ALA A 315 23.70 38.97 -32.63
CA ALA A 315 23.53 38.63 -34.04
C ALA A 315 22.82 39.74 -34.87
N GLY A 316 22.42 40.85 -34.22
CA GLY A 316 21.77 41.97 -34.90
C GLY A 316 20.29 41.73 -35.25
N ALA A 317 19.69 40.65 -34.76
CA ALA A 317 18.27 40.43 -34.88
C ALA A 317 17.52 41.42 -33.96
N GLY A 318 16.42 42.00 -34.41
CA GLY A 318 15.68 42.98 -33.64
C GLY A 318 15.31 42.52 -32.23
N VAL A 319 15.16 43.43 -31.26
CA VAL A 319 14.82 43.15 -29.86
C VAL A 319 13.57 42.27 -29.72
N GLN A 320 12.60 42.45 -30.62
CA GLN A 320 11.39 41.62 -30.68
C GLN A 320 11.72 40.13 -30.87
N SER A 321 12.49 39.77 -31.88
CA SER A 321 12.84 38.39 -32.19
C SER A 321 13.63 37.77 -31.03
N ALA A 322 14.55 38.55 -30.42
CA ALA A 322 15.34 38.13 -29.26
C ALA A 322 14.44 37.79 -28.05
N ILE A 323 13.51 38.65 -27.70
CA ILE A 323 12.54 38.44 -26.60
C ILE A 323 11.65 37.26 -26.92
N THR A 324 11.13 37.13 -28.13
CA THR A 324 10.26 36.02 -28.54
C THR A 324 10.96 34.67 -28.40
N ALA A 325 12.19 34.54 -28.87
CA ALA A 325 13.00 33.33 -28.75
C ALA A 325 13.30 33.00 -27.27
N ALA A 326 13.70 34.01 -26.49
CA ALA A 326 13.97 33.83 -25.06
C ALA A 326 12.74 33.37 -24.27
N VAL A 327 11.57 33.98 -24.51
CA VAL A 327 10.29 33.60 -23.91
C VAL A 327 9.87 32.20 -24.35
N ALA A 328 10.03 31.85 -25.64
CA ALA A 328 9.75 30.52 -26.15
C ALA A 328 10.58 29.44 -25.41
N VAL A 329 11.89 29.70 -25.14
CA VAL A 329 12.76 28.82 -24.35
C VAL A 329 12.22 28.65 -22.93
N LEU A 330 11.82 29.75 -22.26
CA LEU A 330 11.27 29.67 -20.88
C LEU A 330 10.00 28.83 -20.83
N VAL A 331 9.12 29.01 -21.80
CA VAL A 331 7.80 28.34 -21.83
C VAL A 331 7.95 26.87 -22.17
N VAL A 332 8.68 26.54 -23.24
CA VAL A 332 8.85 25.16 -23.73
C VAL A 332 9.53 24.27 -22.70
N ALA A 333 10.48 24.84 -22.00
CA ALA A 333 11.28 24.10 -21.03
C ALA A 333 10.57 23.82 -19.69
N CYS A 334 9.29 24.17 -19.55
CA CYS A 334 8.53 23.81 -18.34
C CYS A 334 8.36 22.28 -18.24
N PRO A 335 8.97 21.58 -17.27
CA PRO A 335 8.85 20.13 -17.13
C PRO A 335 7.55 19.71 -16.42
N CYS A 336 6.42 20.32 -16.83
CA CYS A 336 5.12 20.12 -16.16
C CYS A 336 4.70 18.64 -16.13
N ALA A 337 4.95 17.91 -17.24
CA ALA A 337 4.67 16.47 -17.34
C ALA A 337 5.54 15.62 -16.41
N LEU A 338 6.76 16.07 -16.07
CA LEU A 338 7.68 15.35 -15.20
C LEU A 338 7.13 15.19 -13.76
N GLY A 339 6.55 16.26 -13.23
CA GLY A 339 5.91 16.23 -11.89
C GLY A 339 4.69 15.30 -11.81
N LEU A 340 4.11 14.93 -12.97
CA LEU A 340 2.95 14.04 -13.08
C LEU A 340 3.33 12.60 -13.40
N ALA A 341 4.48 12.37 -14.01
CA ALA A 341 4.88 11.09 -14.59
C ALA A 341 4.81 9.93 -13.60
N THR A 342 5.36 10.13 -12.39
CA THR A 342 5.39 9.11 -11.34
C THR A 342 4.09 9.06 -10.52
N PRO A 343 3.59 10.18 -9.92
CA PRO A 343 2.43 10.10 -9.04
C PRO A 343 1.17 9.58 -9.72
N THR A 344 0.92 9.97 -10.98
CA THR A 344 -0.29 9.53 -11.70
C THR A 344 -0.24 8.04 -12.00
N ALA A 345 0.90 7.52 -12.49
CA ALA A 345 1.04 6.10 -12.78
C ALA A 345 0.99 5.26 -11.49
N LEU A 346 1.62 5.74 -10.41
CA LEU A 346 1.58 5.09 -9.10
C LEU A 346 0.14 5.01 -8.57
N LEU A 347 -0.60 6.11 -8.60
CA LEU A 347 -1.96 6.17 -8.09
C LEU A 347 -2.91 5.26 -8.88
N VAL A 348 -2.78 5.21 -10.21
CA VAL A 348 -3.58 4.31 -11.06
C VAL A 348 -3.17 2.86 -10.84
N GLY A 349 -1.88 2.58 -10.76
CA GLY A 349 -1.35 1.22 -10.56
C GLY A 349 -1.70 0.65 -9.19
N SER A 350 -1.47 1.40 -8.10
CA SER A 350 -1.85 0.98 -6.74
C SER A 350 -3.37 0.87 -6.58
N GLY A 351 -4.15 1.77 -7.18
CA GLY A 351 -5.60 1.68 -7.19
C GLY A 351 -6.11 0.44 -7.94
N LYS A 352 -5.47 0.05 -9.06
CA LYS A 352 -5.80 -1.21 -9.74
C LYS A 352 -5.38 -2.42 -8.93
N ALA A 353 -4.20 -2.39 -8.29
CA ALA A 353 -3.74 -3.44 -7.40
C ALA A 353 -4.73 -3.65 -6.24
N ALA A 354 -5.16 -2.57 -5.58
CA ALA A 354 -6.12 -2.61 -4.48
C ALA A 354 -7.48 -3.20 -4.91
N GLN A 355 -7.98 -2.86 -6.13
CA GLN A 355 -9.19 -3.48 -6.69
C GLN A 355 -9.06 -4.98 -6.93
N MET A 356 -7.84 -5.48 -7.09
CA MET A 356 -7.54 -6.91 -7.22
C MET A 356 -7.26 -7.57 -5.85
N GLY A 357 -7.44 -6.86 -4.74
CA GLY A 357 -7.11 -7.35 -3.42
C GLY A 357 -5.60 -7.39 -3.13
N ILE A 358 -4.79 -6.60 -3.83
CA ILE A 358 -3.33 -6.51 -3.63
C ILE A 358 -3.02 -5.16 -2.98
N LEU A 359 -2.61 -5.18 -1.72
CA LEU A 359 -2.23 -4.00 -0.97
C LEU A 359 -0.71 -3.82 -1.03
N ILE A 360 -0.26 -2.62 -1.36
CA ILE A 360 1.16 -2.29 -1.51
C ILE A 360 1.52 -1.26 -0.44
N SER A 361 2.48 -1.57 0.42
CA SER A 361 2.84 -0.73 1.57
C SER A 361 3.59 0.54 1.17
N SER A 362 4.32 0.56 0.06
CA SER A 362 5.07 1.74 -0.37
C SER A 362 5.34 1.78 -1.88
N ALA A 363 5.60 2.99 -2.39
CA ALA A 363 6.00 3.19 -3.78
C ALA A 363 7.37 2.56 -4.12
N GLU A 364 8.22 2.38 -3.12
CA GLU A 364 9.55 1.75 -3.25
C GLU A 364 9.44 0.26 -3.56
N VAL A 365 8.43 -0.40 -3.01
CA VAL A 365 8.12 -1.82 -3.26
C VAL A 365 7.96 -2.11 -4.75
N LEU A 366 7.31 -1.21 -5.50
CA LEU A 366 7.16 -1.35 -6.95
C LEU A 366 8.52 -1.39 -7.68
N GLU A 367 9.49 -0.62 -7.21
CA GLU A 367 10.84 -0.60 -7.80
C GLU A 367 11.61 -1.88 -7.49
N ARG A 368 11.58 -2.34 -6.25
CA ARG A 368 12.23 -3.58 -5.81
C ARG A 368 11.63 -4.81 -6.50
N THR A 369 10.31 -4.81 -6.74
CA THR A 369 9.61 -5.91 -7.44
C THR A 369 10.17 -6.22 -8.84
N ARG A 370 10.80 -5.23 -9.51
CA ARG A 370 11.40 -5.44 -10.84
C ARG A 370 12.56 -6.40 -10.81
N SER A 371 13.40 -6.34 -9.80
CA SER A 371 14.66 -7.08 -9.70
C SER A 371 14.49 -8.51 -9.20
N ILE A 372 13.30 -8.88 -8.71
CA ILE A 372 13.02 -10.22 -8.17
C ILE A 372 13.30 -11.29 -9.22
N ASP A 373 14.19 -12.22 -8.87
CA ASP A 373 14.58 -13.38 -9.66
C ASP A 373 14.21 -14.72 -9.01
N THR A 374 14.08 -14.73 -7.67
CA THR A 374 13.77 -15.91 -6.87
C THR A 374 12.58 -15.62 -5.94
N ILE A 375 11.67 -16.58 -5.82
CA ILE A 375 10.54 -16.49 -4.90
C ILE A 375 10.50 -17.73 -4.00
N LEU A 376 10.57 -17.49 -2.69
CA LEU A 376 10.34 -18.49 -1.67
C LEU A 376 8.86 -18.53 -1.33
N LEU A 377 8.28 -19.72 -1.37
CA LEU A 377 6.87 -19.95 -1.09
C LEU A 377 6.76 -20.87 0.12
N ASP A 378 6.11 -20.40 1.17
CA ASP A 378 5.73 -21.29 2.26
C ASP A 378 4.75 -22.35 1.75
N LYS A 379 4.73 -23.52 2.38
CA LYS A 379 3.82 -24.59 2.02
C LYS A 379 2.41 -24.33 2.58
N THR A 380 2.33 -24.26 3.90
CA THR A 380 1.07 -24.29 4.65
C THR A 380 0.32 -22.96 4.54
N GLY A 381 -0.97 -22.99 4.21
CA GLY A 381 -1.78 -21.78 4.03
C GLY A 381 -1.46 -20.97 2.76
N THR A 382 -0.25 -21.12 2.20
CA THR A 382 0.20 -20.44 0.97
C THR A 382 -0.08 -21.28 -0.26
N LEU A 383 0.62 -22.39 -0.47
CA LEU A 383 0.39 -23.33 -1.61
C LEU A 383 -0.70 -24.36 -1.32
N THR A 384 -0.96 -24.62 -0.05
CA THR A 384 -1.98 -25.54 0.43
C THR A 384 -3.12 -24.79 1.13
N LYS A 385 -4.23 -25.47 1.38
CA LYS A 385 -5.40 -24.88 2.03
C LYS A 385 -5.17 -24.54 3.50
N GLY A 386 -4.07 -25.05 4.12
CA GLY A 386 -3.79 -24.93 5.54
C GLY A 386 -4.80 -25.71 6.40
N ALA A 387 -5.67 -26.43 5.77
CA ALA A 387 -6.66 -27.30 6.39
C ALA A 387 -6.20 -28.74 6.19
N MET A 388 -5.65 -29.30 7.24
CA MET A 388 -5.32 -30.72 7.27
C MET A 388 -6.58 -31.56 7.49
N SER A 389 -6.63 -32.73 6.89
CA SER A 389 -7.68 -33.73 7.12
C SER A 389 -7.05 -35.09 7.47
N LEU A 390 -7.72 -35.83 8.33
CA LEU A 390 -7.34 -37.20 8.68
C LEU A 390 -7.66 -38.14 7.52
N GLU A 391 -6.64 -38.82 6.96
CA GLU A 391 -6.79 -39.76 5.86
C GLU A 391 -6.95 -41.20 6.37
N SER A 392 -6.08 -41.63 7.27
CA SER A 392 -6.11 -42.99 7.84
C SER A 392 -5.47 -43.05 9.21
N VAL A 393 -5.72 -44.12 9.96
CA VAL A 393 -5.08 -44.40 11.24
C VAL A 393 -4.28 -45.69 11.12
N ILE A 394 -2.98 -45.63 11.38
CA ILE A 394 -2.10 -46.79 11.44
C ILE A 394 -2.12 -47.33 12.87
N LEU A 395 -2.56 -48.56 13.04
CA LEU A 395 -2.60 -49.23 14.33
C LEU A 395 -1.26 -49.90 14.67
N PRO A 396 -1.02 -50.32 15.93
CA PRO A 396 0.25 -50.93 16.34
C PRO A 396 0.66 -52.18 15.56
N ASP A 397 -0.31 -52.95 15.02
CA ASP A 397 -0.07 -54.09 14.14
C ASP A 397 0.43 -53.74 12.74
N GLY A 398 0.46 -52.44 12.40
CA GLY A 398 0.87 -51.94 11.10
C GLY A 398 -0.27 -51.88 10.08
N SER A 399 -1.49 -52.21 10.45
CA SER A 399 -2.65 -52.04 9.59
C SER A 399 -3.05 -50.57 9.45
N ALA A 400 -3.07 -50.05 8.20
CA ALA A 400 -3.61 -48.76 7.88
C ALA A 400 -5.13 -48.91 7.66
N ASN A 401 -5.90 -48.56 8.68
CA ASN A 401 -7.35 -48.70 8.66
C ASN A 401 -8.04 -47.38 8.29
N SER A 402 -9.26 -47.51 7.72
CA SER A 402 -10.16 -46.37 7.64
C SER A 402 -10.37 -45.78 9.03
N PRO A 403 -10.43 -44.44 9.17
CA PRO A 403 -10.77 -43.79 10.42
C PRO A 403 -12.10 -44.28 11.05
N ASP A 404 -12.96 -44.94 10.26
CA ASP A 404 -14.27 -45.43 10.65
C ASP A 404 -14.26 -46.87 11.24
N SER A 405 -13.10 -47.47 11.46
CA SER A 405 -12.98 -48.76 12.18
C SER A 405 -13.00 -48.55 13.70
N GLN A 406 -13.62 -49.43 14.48
CA GLN A 406 -13.78 -49.28 15.94
C GLN A 406 -12.45 -49.04 16.66
N SER A 407 -11.38 -49.73 16.31
CA SER A 407 -10.05 -49.56 16.92
C SER A 407 -9.39 -48.25 16.51
N SER A 408 -9.68 -47.71 15.30
CA SER A 408 -9.24 -46.39 14.87
C SER A 408 -10.02 -45.27 15.58
N GLU A 409 -11.32 -45.46 15.79
CA GLU A 409 -12.20 -44.55 16.52
C GLU A 409 -11.77 -44.40 17.99
N ASP A 410 -11.45 -45.54 18.67
CA ASP A 410 -10.95 -45.48 20.03
C ASP A 410 -9.63 -44.72 20.17
N ALA A 411 -8.66 -44.98 19.28
CA ALA A 411 -7.39 -44.25 19.24
C ALA A 411 -7.59 -42.77 18.91
N LEU A 412 -8.49 -42.46 17.96
CA LEU A 412 -8.81 -41.09 17.58
C LEU A 412 -9.47 -40.29 18.69
N SER A 413 -10.43 -40.91 19.39
CA SER A 413 -11.14 -40.31 20.51
C SER A 413 -10.22 -39.83 21.64
N VAL A 414 -9.26 -40.68 22.06
CA VAL A 414 -8.27 -40.33 23.08
C VAL A 414 -7.31 -39.23 22.55
N THR A 415 -6.83 -39.37 21.32
CA THR A 415 -5.86 -38.40 20.75
C THR A 415 -6.49 -37.05 20.47
N ALA A 416 -7.74 -37.02 19.99
CA ALA A 416 -8.47 -35.75 19.77
C ALA A 416 -8.74 -35.04 21.12
N SER A 417 -8.99 -35.80 22.20
CA SER A 417 -9.16 -35.22 23.54
C SER A 417 -7.86 -34.58 24.04
N LEU A 418 -6.71 -35.20 23.79
CA LEU A 418 -5.38 -34.67 24.09
C LEU A 418 -5.05 -33.39 23.27
N GLU A 419 -5.43 -33.38 22.02
CA GLU A 419 -5.20 -32.26 21.10
C GLU A 419 -6.26 -31.14 21.20
N SER A 420 -7.30 -31.29 22.02
CA SER A 420 -8.46 -30.40 22.09
C SER A 420 -8.14 -28.93 22.43
N ALA A 421 -7.06 -28.67 23.14
CA ALA A 421 -6.60 -27.35 23.53
C ALA A 421 -5.45 -26.83 22.62
N SER A 422 -5.04 -27.58 21.61
CA SER A 422 -4.00 -27.21 20.67
C SER A 422 -4.59 -26.49 19.45
N GLU A 423 -4.05 -25.34 19.11
CA GLU A 423 -4.46 -24.62 17.88
C GLU A 423 -3.71 -25.09 16.62
N HIS A 424 -2.85 -26.08 16.75
CA HIS A 424 -2.06 -26.59 15.62
C HIS A 424 -2.98 -27.19 14.54
N PRO A 425 -2.68 -26.99 13.22
CA PRO A 425 -3.51 -27.51 12.13
C PRO A 425 -3.77 -29.03 12.21
N ILE A 426 -2.82 -29.81 12.68
CA ILE A 426 -2.97 -31.25 12.89
C ILE A 426 -3.99 -31.52 14.00
N ALA A 427 -3.89 -30.82 15.12
CA ALA A 427 -4.81 -30.91 16.22
C ALA A 427 -6.27 -30.65 15.80
N ARG A 428 -6.44 -29.57 15.01
CA ARG A 428 -7.75 -29.22 14.42
C ARG A 428 -8.29 -30.31 13.51
N ALA A 429 -7.41 -30.94 12.72
CA ALA A 429 -7.81 -32.04 11.83
C ALA A 429 -8.28 -33.27 12.62
N LEU A 430 -7.57 -33.63 13.71
CA LEU A 430 -7.95 -34.75 14.57
C LEU A 430 -9.22 -34.48 15.37
N THR A 431 -9.35 -33.28 15.94
CA THR A 431 -10.54 -32.88 16.69
C THR A 431 -11.77 -32.75 15.79
N ALA A 432 -11.62 -32.20 14.57
CA ALA A 432 -12.67 -32.15 13.58
C ALA A 432 -13.13 -33.56 13.15
N ALA A 433 -12.19 -34.44 12.88
CA ALA A 433 -12.46 -35.81 12.49
C ALA A 433 -13.16 -36.61 13.58
N ALA A 434 -12.85 -36.35 14.86
CA ALA A 434 -13.54 -36.95 16.02
C ALA A 434 -14.94 -36.37 16.18
N HIS A 435 -15.10 -35.06 15.98
CA HIS A 435 -16.41 -34.40 16.09
C HIS A 435 -17.38 -34.85 14.99
N GLU A 436 -16.90 -34.95 13.72
CA GLU A 436 -17.70 -35.44 12.59
C GLU A 436 -18.26 -36.87 12.83
N ARG A 437 -17.54 -37.67 13.62
CA ARG A 437 -17.92 -39.07 13.98
C ARG A 437 -18.64 -39.18 15.32
N GLU A 438 -18.95 -38.03 15.95
CA GLU A 438 -19.59 -37.97 17.25
C GLU A 438 -18.90 -38.85 18.33
N LEU A 439 -17.53 -38.92 18.29
CA LEU A 439 -16.75 -39.73 19.24
C LEU A 439 -16.77 -39.12 20.64
N PRO A 440 -16.68 -39.94 21.70
CA PRO A 440 -16.68 -39.46 23.06
C PRO A 440 -15.39 -38.66 23.34
N SER A 441 -15.51 -37.56 24.11
CA SER A 441 -14.35 -36.81 24.60
C SER A 441 -13.95 -37.35 25.98
N HIS A 442 -12.65 -37.55 26.15
CA HIS A 442 -12.04 -38.00 27.39
C HIS A 442 -11.43 -36.82 28.16
N PRO A 443 -11.80 -36.59 29.43
CA PRO A 443 -11.20 -35.52 30.21
C PRO A 443 -9.68 -35.72 30.38
N VAL A 444 -8.89 -34.69 30.07
CA VAL A 444 -7.44 -34.70 30.29
C VAL A 444 -7.05 -33.54 31.21
N ARG A 445 -5.96 -33.72 31.98
CA ARG A 445 -5.45 -32.75 32.94
C ARG A 445 -3.97 -32.44 32.63
N GLU A 446 -3.50 -31.30 33.11
CA GLU A 446 -2.09 -30.87 32.97
C GLU A 446 -1.56 -30.93 31.54
N LEU A 447 -2.34 -30.43 30.60
CA LEU A 447 -1.93 -30.39 29.20
C LEU A 447 -0.69 -29.49 29.03
N ARG A 448 0.37 -30.04 28.41
CA ARG A 448 1.63 -29.35 28.13
C ARG A 448 1.97 -29.43 26.66
N ASN A 449 2.34 -28.30 26.11
CA ASN A 449 2.82 -28.21 24.73
C ASN A 449 4.35 -28.28 24.71
N HIS A 450 4.93 -29.20 23.94
CA HIS A 450 6.37 -29.34 23.67
C HIS A 450 6.65 -28.74 22.29
N PRO A 451 7.17 -27.49 22.21
CA PRO A 451 7.28 -26.77 20.95
C PRO A 451 8.06 -27.54 19.87
N GLY A 452 7.42 -27.77 18.72
CA GLY A 452 7.99 -28.50 17.59
C GLY A 452 8.08 -30.02 17.75
N LEU A 453 7.65 -30.57 18.88
CA LEU A 453 7.72 -32.02 19.20
C LEU A 453 6.33 -32.64 19.33
N GLY A 454 5.45 -32.07 20.16
CA GLY A 454 4.12 -32.64 20.41
C GLY A 454 3.43 -32.08 21.65
N VAL A 455 2.46 -32.79 22.15
CA VAL A 455 1.70 -32.47 23.37
C VAL A 455 1.69 -33.65 24.35
N SER A 456 1.56 -33.37 25.66
CA SER A 456 1.39 -34.36 26.71
C SER A 456 0.28 -33.94 27.67
N ALA A 457 -0.45 -34.89 28.23
CA ALA A 457 -1.42 -34.66 29.30
C ALA A 457 -1.61 -35.92 30.17
N LEU A 458 -2.25 -35.77 31.34
CA LEU A 458 -2.66 -36.84 32.17
C LEU A 458 -4.13 -37.23 31.92
N ALA A 459 -4.41 -38.50 31.70
CA ALA A 459 -5.77 -39.06 31.66
C ALA A 459 -6.37 -39.12 33.08
N GLU A 460 -7.69 -39.31 33.16
CA GLU A 460 -8.38 -39.41 34.48
C GLU A 460 -7.86 -40.53 35.39
N ASP A 461 -7.39 -41.62 34.82
CA ASP A 461 -6.80 -42.76 35.52
C ASP A 461 -5.34 -42.56 35.87
N GLY A 462 -4.75 -41.41 35.59
CA GLY A 462 -3.38 -41.07 35.92
C GLY A 462 -2.32 -41.52 34.88
N ALA A 463 -2.75 -42.13 33.77
CA ALA A 463 -1.82 -42.47 32.68
C ALA A 463 -1.34 -41.21 31.96
N LEU A 464 -0.06 -41.16 31.56
CA LEU A 464 0.46 -40.09 30.72
C LEU A 464 0.12 -40.37 29.24
N LEU A 465 -0.56 -39.43 28.61
CA LEU A 465 -0.87 -39.43 27.18
C LEU A 465 0.12 -38.52 26.44
N LEU A 466 0.62 -38.98 25.31
CA LEU A 466 1.54 -38.27 24.44
C LEU A 466 1.02 -38.26 23.01
N ALA A 467 1.09 -37.13 22.30
CA ALA A 467 0.87 -37.09 20.87
C ALA A 467 1.91 -36.17 20.23
N GLY A 468 2.55 -36.59 19.15
CA GLY A 468 3.59 -35.83 18.52
C GLY A 468 4.36 -36.53 17.42
N ARG A 469 5.55 -36.04 17.11
CA ARG A 469 6.41 -36.63 16.09
C ARG A 469 6.80 -38.06 16.50
N VAL A 470 6.82 -38.98 15.54
CA VAL A 470 7.23 -40.36 15.73
C VAL A 470 8.65 -40.46 16.28
N SER A 471 9.58 -39.63 15.80
CA SER A 471 10.97 -39.55 16.32
C SER A 471 11.01 -39.16 17.78
N TRP A 472 10.21 -38.20 18.23
CA TRP A 472 10.14 -37.74 19.58
C TRP A 472 9.62 -38.84 20.55
N LEU A 473 8.58 -39.57 20.14
CA LEU A 473 8.10 -40.70 20.94
C LEU A 473 9.17 -41.80 21.01
N GLY A 474 9.93 -42.05 19.95
CA GLY A 474 11.03 -42.98 19.96
C GLY A 474 12.20 -42.58 20.88
N GLU A 475 12.52 -41.27 20.91
CA GLU A 475 13.53 -40.69 21.84
C GLU A 475 13.10 -40.81 23.30
N LEU A 476 11.81 -40.72 23.60
CA LEU A 476 11.25 -40.95 24.90
C LEU A 476 11.18 -42.46 25.30
N GLY A 477 11.64 -43.37 24.45
CA GLY A 477 11.67 -44.79 24.69
C GLY A 477 10.34 -45.50 24.48
N ILE A 478 9.33 -44.86 23.87
CA ILE A 478 8.04 -45.51 23.57
C ILE A 478 8.25 -46.65 22.58
N SER A 479 7.69 -47.82 22.89
CA SER A 479 7.80 -48.99 22.01
C SER A 479 6.98 -48.82 20.74
N LEU A 480 7.67 -48.60 19.59
CA LEU A 480 7.07 -48.48 18.25
C LEU A 480 7.29 -49.80 17.50
N PRO A 481 6.24 -50.59 17.22
CA PRO A 481 6.36 -51.86 16.50
C PRO A 481 6.93 -51.65 15.09
N GLN A 482 7.75 -52.54 14.59
CA GLN A 482 8.39 -52.43 13.26
C GLN A 482 7.36 -52.38 12.14
N SER A 483 6.23 -53.07 12.28
CA SER A 483 5.11 -53.04 11.34
C SER A 483 4.50 -51.64 11.24
N ALA A 484 4.27 -50.95 12.35
CA ALA A 484 3.77 -49.58 12.36
C ALA A 484 4.79 -48.60 11.77
N LEU A 485 6.11 -48.72 12.13
CA LEU A 485 7.15 -47.89 11.56
C LEU A 485 7.28 -48.03 10.04
N SER A 486 7.09 -49.21 9.49
CA SER A 486 7.13 -49.44 8.03
C SER A 486 5.94 -48.73 7.35
N ALA A 487 4.73 -48.86 7.89
CA ALA A 487 3.53 -48.23 7.35
C ALA A 487 3.59 -46.68 7.50
N ILE A 488 4.14 -46.17 8.61
CA ILE A 488 4.40 -44.73 8.81
C ILE A 488 5.36 -44.22 7.74
N SER A 489 6.49 -44.90 7.54
CA SER A 489 7.48 -44.51 6.55
C SER A 489 6.93 -44.51 5.13
N GLU A 490 6.04 -45.44 4.79
CA GLU A 490 5.33 -45.48 3.49
C GLU A 490 4.37 -44.30 3.35
N ALA A 491 3.61 -43.95 4.38
CA ALA A 491 2.72 -42.80 4.39
C ALA A 491 3.51 -41.47 4.26
N GLU A 492 4.62 -41.32 5.01
CA GLU A 492 5.48 -40.14 4.91
C GLU A 492 6.16 -40.02 3.54
N ALA A 493 6.55 -41.12 2.93
CA ALA A 493 7.13 -41.15 1.58
C ALA A 493 6.16 -40.65 0.52
N THR A 494 4.85 -40.79 0.74
CA THR A 494 3.79 -40.25 -0.15
C THR A 494 3.40 -38.81 0.18
N GLY A 495 4.12 -38.13 1.07
CA GLY A 495 3.90 -36.71 1.42
C GLY A 495 2.85 -36.48 2.50
N ALA A 496 2.47 -37.48 3.26
CA ALA A 496 1.61 -37.30 4.44
C ALA A 496 2.43 -36.84 5.65
N THR A 497 1.79 -36.13 6.55
CA THR A 497 2.33 -35.88 7.89
C THR A 497 1.72 -36.92 8.84
N VAL A 498 2.60 -37.58 9.60
CA VAL A 498 2.15 -38.59 10.55
C VAL A 498 2.42 -38.13 11.97
N VAL A 499 1.36 -38.14 12.80
CA VAL A 499 1.45 -37.88 14.25
C VAL A 499 1.12 -39.17 14.96
N ALA A 500 1.98 -39.60 15.84
CA ALA A 500 1.75 -40.78 16.68
C ALA A 500 1.27 -40.39 18.08
N SER A 501 0.38 -41.21 18.65
CA SER A 501 -0.02 -41.08 20.04
C SER A 501 0.32 -42.34 20.86
N ALA A 502 0.65 -42.12 22.11
CA ALA A 502 1.06 -43.19 23.02
C ALA A 502 0.47 -42.97 24.42
N ARG A 503 0.33 -44.08 25.15
CA ARG A 503 -0.13 -44.09 26.52
C ARG A 503 0.94 -44.77 27.37
N VAL A 504 1.28 -44.11 28.49
CA VAL A 504 2.25 -44.61 29.51
C VAL A 504 1.47 -44.88 30.79
N GLU A 505 1.39 -46.14 31.18
CA GLU A 505 0.70 -46.56 32.42
C GLU A 505 1.62 -46.43 33.62
N GLY A 506 1.03 -46.20 34.81
CA GLY A 506 1.80 -46.15 36.08
C GLY A 506 2.73 -44.94 36.23
N TRP A 507 2.46 -43.84 35.46
CA TRP A 507 3.17 -42.60 35.59
C TRP A 507 3.03 -42.03 36.99
N GLN A 508 4.16 -41.85 37.69
CA GLN A 508 4.24 -41.15 38.98
C GLN A 508 5.11 -39.92 38.82
N GLU A 509 4.53 -38.78 39.10
CA GLU A 509 5.28 -37.54 39.12
C GLU A 509 6.36 -37.55 40.18
N THR A 510 7.62 -37.67 39.79
CA THR A 510 8.75 -37.52 40.75
C THR A 510 8.82 -36.07 41.18
N SER A 511 8.27 -35.76 42.34
CA SER A 511 8.37 -34.44 42.96
C SER A 511 9.82 -34.22 43.42
N SER A 512 10.67 -33.63 42.63
CA SER A 512 11.88 -32.98 43.09
C SER A 512 11.49 -31.62 43.69
N ALA A 513 11.22 -31.66 45.02
CA ALA A 513 11.04 -30.48 45.83
C ALA A 513 12.36 -29.69 45.87
N GLY A 514 12.40 -28.60 45.18
CA GLY A 514 13.36 -27.52 45.30
C GLY A 514 12.59 -26.21 45.50
N ASP A 515 12.20 -25.97 46.76
CA ASP A 515 11.71 -24.66 47.22
C ASP A 515 12.78 -23.61 46.96
N THR A 516 12.56 -22.74 45.99
CA THR A 516 13.25 -21.45 45.89
C THR A 516 12.21 -20.35 45.86
N ASP A 517 12.26 -19.57 46.96
CA ASP A 517 11.50 -18.37 47.26
C ASP A 517 11.44 -17.36 46.09
N PRO A 518 10.25 -16.88 45.70
CA PRO A 518 10.07 -16.02 44.51
C PRO A 518 10.35 -14.53 44.75
N THR A 519 11.24 -14.15 45.63
CA THR A 519 11.52 -12.74 46.01
C THR A 519 12.92 -12.25 45.61
N GLN A 520 13.46 -12.62 44.45
CA GLN A 520 14.60 -11.90 43.88
C GLN A 520 14.45 -11.79 42.33
N ALA A 521 13.61 -10.88 41.91
CA ALA A 521 13.64 -10.37 40.54
C ALA A 521 14.66 -9.23 40.48
N SER A 522 15.79 -9.49 39.83
CA SER A 522 16.75 -8.45 39.43
C SER A 522 16.14 -7.60 38.32
N GLU A 523 16.20 -6.28 38.54
CA GLU A 523 15.78 -5.25 37.56
C GLU A 523 16.51 -5.40 36.22
N PRO A 524 15.82 -5.26 35.06
CA PRO A 524 16.51 -5.23 33.79
C PRO A 524 17.22 -3.89 33.57
N THR A 525 18.46 -3.94 33.20
CA THR A 525 19.26 -2.81 32.72
C THR A 525 18.65 -2.22 31.48
N GLN A 526 18.38 -0.91 31.53
CA GLN A 526 18.01 -0.08 30.40
C GLN A 526 19.13 -0.02 29.37
N GLU A 527 18.89 -0.56 28.18
CA GLU A 527 19.60 -0.14 26.96
C GLU A 527 18.66 -0.33 25.74
N ASP A 528 18.48 0.79 24.98
CA ASP A 528 17.90 0.89 23.65
C ASP A 528 16.36 0.86 23.51
N GLU A 529 15.68 1.92 24.03
CA GLU A 529 14.38 2.37 23.53
C GLU A 529 14.57 3.40 22.40
N ASP A 530 14.60 2.97 21.15
CA ASP A 530 14.58 3.88 19.98
C ASP A 530 13.17 3.86 19.33
N GLY A 531 12.14 4.20 20.11
CA GLY A 531 10.77 4.38 19.66
C GLY A 531 10.56 5.77 19.07
N GLY A 532 10.63 5.93 17.75
CA GLY A 532 10.36 7.21 17.07
C GLY A 532 8.86 7.58 17.09
N ILE A 533 8.55 8.89 17.05
CA ILE A 533 7.20 9.41 16.88
C ILE A 533 6.96 9.66 15.37
N ILE A 534 5.83 9.23 14.84
CA ILE A 534 5.41 9.51 13.46
C ILE A 534 4.29 10.55 13.47
N VAL A 535 4.49 11.64 12.72
CA VAL A 535 3.49 12.69 12.51
C VAL A 535 3.12 12.75 11.04
N ASP A 536 1.84 12.64 10.72
CA ASP A 536 1.31 12.84 9.39
C ASP A 536 0.67 14.23 9.30
N MET A 537 1.14 15.06 8.35
CA MET A 537 0.77 16.46 8.19
C MET A 537 0.28 16.71 6.77
N ALA A 538 -0.84 17.41 6.61
CA ALA A 538 -1.23 17.99 5.33
C ALA A 538 -0.36 19.23 5.04
N VAL A 539 0.04 19.43 3.79
CA VAL A 539 0.85 20.56 3.35
C VAL A 539 0.24 21.15 2.09
N GLY A 540 -0.64 22.12 2.27
CA GLY A 540 -1.32 22.80 1.17
C GLY A 540 -0.43 23.79 0.43
N GLY A 541 -0.75 24.02 -0.86
CA GLY A 541 -0.07 25.04 -1.67
C GLY A 541 1.18 24.57 -2.41
N MET A 542 1.54 23.29 -2.35
CA MET A 542 2.62 22.73 -3.14
C MET A 542 2.18 22.52 -4.59
N THR A 543 3.00 22.95 -5.55
CA THR A 543 2.66 22.89 -6.99
C THR A 543 3.64 22.06 -7.81
N CYS A 544 4.81 21.74 -7.28
CA CYS A 544 5.84 21.01 -8.02
C CYS A 544 6.89 20.37 -7.09
N ALA A 545 7.73 19.53 -7.66
CA ALA A 545 8.78 18.80 -6.97
C ALA A 545 9.79 19.65 -6.20
N SER A 546 10.04 20.88 -6.64
CA SER A 546 10.92 21.79 -5.90
C SER A 546 10.27 22.37 -4.64
N CYS A 547 8.94 22.45 -4.62
CA CYS A 547 8.16 22.81 -3.42
C CYS A 547 8.33 21.73 -2.35
N VAL A 548 8.19 20.50 -2.74
CA VAL A 548 8.34 19.30 -1.90
C VAL A 548 9.71 19.29 -1.21
N ARG A 549 10.80 19.40 -1.99
CA ARG A 549 12.15 19.41 -1.41
C ARG A 549 12.42 20.58 -0.49
N ARG A 550 11.70 21.69 -0.67
CA ARG A 550 11.82 22.82 0.23
C ARG A 550 11.26 22.48 1.61
N VAL A 551 10.08 21.87 1.65
CA VAL A 551 9.45 21.41 2.90
C VAL A 551 10.34 20.37 3.58
N GLU A 552 10.79 19.35 2.82
CA GLU A 552 11.68 18.30 3.35
C GLU A 552 12.98 18.87 3.93
N ARG A 553 13.63 19.79 3.21
CA ARG A 553 14.88 20.42 3.67
C ARG A 553 14.68 21.30 4.90
N LYS A 554 13.51 21.94 5.04
CA LYS A 554 13.23 22.79 6.21
C LYS A 554 12.95 21.94 7.44
N LEU A 555 12.14 20.89 7.30
CA LEU A 555 11.87 19.93 8.37
C LEU A 555 13.13 19.14 8.76
N GLY A 556 13.92 18.69 7.80
CA GLY A 556 15.19 17.97 8.03
C GLY A 556 16.32 18.84 8.63
N LYS A 557 16.12 20.14 8.89
CA LYS A 557 17.04 20.96 9.68
C LYS A 557 16.82 20.84 11.18
N LEU A 558 15.69 20.28 11.60
CA LEU A 558 15.44 19.95 13.00
C LEU A 558 16.22 18.68 13.33
N ASP A 559 16.84 18.65 14.48
CA ASP A 559 17.66 17.52 14.92
C ASP A 559 16.79 16.27 15.14
N GLY A 560 17.22 15.13 14.59
CA GLY A 560 16.46 13.87 14.71
C GLY A 560 15.13 13.84 13.94
N VAL A 561 14.89 14.76 12.98
CA VAL A 561 13.67 14.81 12.16
C VAL A 561 13.95 14.31 10.74
N HIS A 562 13.20 13.30 10.32
CA HIS A 562 13.19 12.81 8.95
C HIS A 562 11.80 13.04 8.34
N ALA A 563 11.70 13.84 7.28
CA ALA A 563 10.44 14.17 6.62
C ALA A 563 10.41 13.65 5.18
N GLN A 564 9.33 13.01 4.81
CA GLN A 564 9.00 12.61 3.44
C GLN A 564 7.73 13.33 3.02
N VAL A 565 7.80 14.12 1.95
CA VAL A 565 6.69 14.93 1.47
C VAL A 565 6.20 14.40 0.13
N ASN A 566 4.89 14.19 0.00
CA ASN A 566 4.26 13.71 -1.21
C ASN A 566 3.41 14.80 -1.86
N LEU A 567 3.78 15.17 -3.09
CA LEU A 567 3.06 16.17 -3.87
C LEU A 567 1.67 15.70 -4.30
N ALA A 568 1.50 14.40 -4.56
CA ALA A 568 0.24 13.87 -5.08
C ALA A 568 -0.89 13.90 -4.04
N THR A 569 -0.54 13.68 -2.77
CA THR A 569 -1.48 13.67 -1.64
C THR A 569 -1.47 14.98 -0.84
N GLU A 570 -0.60 15.94 -1.19
CA GLU A 570 -0.36 17.18 -0.46
C GLU A 570 -0.09 16.93 1.04
N SER A 571 0.72 15.89 1.34
CA SER A 571 1.00 15.45 2.71
C SER A 571 2.50 15.27 2.97
N ALA A 572 2.87 15.41 4.24
CA ALA A 572 4.20 15.11 4.75
C ALA A 572 4.09 14.06 5.86
N ARG A 573 4.93 13.03 5.81
CA ARG A 573 5.19 12.12 6.91
C ARG A 573 6.50 12.50 7.56
N ILE A 574 6.47 12.71 8.88
CA ILE A 574 7.59 13.20 9.67
C ILE A 574 7.89 12.16 10.75
N THR A 575 9.08 11.61 10.72
CA THR A 575 9.58 10.69 11.77
C THR A 575 10.48 11.49 12.70
N LEU A 576 10.18 11.44 13.99
CA LEU A 576 10.83 12.23 15.02
C LEU A 576 11.57 11.28 15.98
N LYS A 577 12.87 11.54 16.21
CA LYS A 577 13.64 10.92 17.31
C LYS A 577 13.47 11.68 18.62
N HIS A 578 13.12 12.97 18.55
CA HIS A 578 12.87 13.83 19.69
C HIS A 578 11.45 14.39 19.60
N ASP A 579 10.80 14.64 20.73
CA ASP A 579 9.41 15.10 20.78
C ASP A 579 9.30 16.60 20.47
N TYR A 580 8.98 16.93 19.21
CA TYR A 580 8.61 18.27 18.76
C TYR A 580 7.09 18.43 18.83
N SER A 581 6.61 19.55 19.32
CA SER A 581 5.17 19.86 19.32
C SER A 581 4.65 20.07 17.90
N ASP A 582 3.36 19.80 17.68
CA ASP A 582 2.71 19.99 16.38
C ASP A 582 2.84 21.45 15.89
N ALA A 583 2.70 22.40 16.80
CA ALA A 583 2.87 23.83 16.51
C ALA A 583 4.28 24.18 16.00
N GLN A 584 5.32 23.55 16.53
CA GLN A 584 6.70 23.75 16.06
C GLN A 584 6.91 23.20 14.65
N LEU A 585 6.37 22.03 14.36
CA LEU A 585 6.45 21.42 13.01
C LEU A 585 5.67 22.24 11.99
N GLU A 586 4.48 22.71 12.35
CA GLU A 586 3.67 23.58 11.51
C GLU A 586 4.36 24.92 11.23
N GLU A 587 5.00 25.54 12.24
CA GLU A 587 5.71 26.81 12.08
C GLU A 587 6.85 26.69 11.05
N VAL A 588 7.59 25.57 11.07
CA VAL A 588 8.66 25.30 10.10
C VAL A 588 8.13 25.20 8.67
N VAL A 589 6.97 24.56 8.49
CA VAL A 589 6.33 24.43 7.17
C VAL A 589 5.69 25.75 6.74
N LYS A 590 5.09 26.53 7.65
CA LYS A 590 4.63 27.91 7.41
C LYS A 590 5.78 28.82 6.99
N ALA A 591 6.93 28.72 7.67
CA ALA A 591 8.14 29.46 7.32
C ALA A 591 8.76 29.04 5.97
N ALA A 592 8.37 27.88 5.41
CA ALA A 592 8.70 27.48 4.07
C ALA A 592 7.72 28.03 3.01
N GLY A 593 6.63 28.70 3.43
CA GLY A 593 5.63 29.33 2.57
C GLY A 593 4.47 28.44 2.19
N TYR A 594 4.16 27.40 2.98
CA TYR A 594 3.08 26.45 2.72
C TYR A 594 2.09 26.41 3.89
N GLU A 595 0.92 25.83 3.66
CA GLU A 595 -0.14 25.72 4.64
C GLU A 595 -0.12 24.33 5.30
N PRO A 596 0.46 24.16 6.51
CA PRO A 596 0.50 22.89 7.21
C PRO A 596 -0.75 22.69 8.08
N GLN A 597 -1.12 21.41 8.25
CA GLN A 597 -2.11 20.96 9.20
C GLN A 597 -1.75 19.54 9.67
N VAL A 598 -1.44 19.36 10.93
CA VAL A 598 -1.18 18.03 11.50
C VAL A 598 -2.49 17.26 11.53
N ARG A 599 -2.47 16.04 10.98
CA ARG A 599 -3.63 15.14 10.89
C ARG A 599 -3.60 14.03 11.93
N SER A 600 -2.44 13.46 12.17
CA SER A 600 -2.28 12.38 13.15
C SER A 600 -0.88 12.36 13.74
N ARG A 601 -0.79 11.89 14.97
CA ARG A 601 0.44 11.69 15.72
C ARG A 601 0.37 10.33 16.40
N ARG A 602 1.37 9.46 16.18
CA ARG A 602 1.44 8.14 16.78
C ARG A 602 2.88 7.78 17.12
N LEU A 603 3.06 6.95 18.13
CA LEU A 603 4.34 6.30 18.37
C LEU A 603 4.58 5.28 17.26
N ALA A 604 5.79 5.22 16.70
CA ALA A 604 6.19 4.10 15.88
C ALA A 604 6.04 2.85 16.77
N SER A 605 5.18 1.89 16.34
CA SER A 605 4.99 0.67 17.09
C SER A 605 6.35 -0.04 17.17
N VAL A 606 6.96 0.04 18.34
CA VAL A 606 7.96 -0.94 18.73
C VAL A 606 7.26 -2.28 18.65
N GLN A 607 7.81 -3.19 17.87
CA GLN A 607 7.41 -4.58 17.91
C GLN A 607 7.18 -4.95 19.36
N ALA A 608 5.95 -5.33 19.71
CA ALA A 608 5.70 -5.92 21.00
C ALA A 608 6.65 -7.11 21.09
N SER A 609 7.74 -6.93 21.81
CA SER A 609 8.52 -8.00 22.38
C SER A 609 7.49 -8.81 23.13
N THR A 610 7.05 -9.91 22.56
CA THR A 610 6.44 -10.99 23.33
C THR A 610 7.40 -11.24 24.45
N ALA A 611 7.04 -10.79 25.65
CA ALA A 611 7.70 -11.23 26.86
C ALA A 611 7.70 -12.74 26.75
N THR A 612 8.87 -13.29 26.50
CA THR A 612 9.11 -14.71 26.57
C THR A 612 8.87 -15.05 28.03
N LEU A 613 7.62 -15.45 28.35
CA LEU A 613 7.41 -16.30 29.51
C LEU A 613 8.27 -17.51 29.20
N THR A 614 9.46 -17.57 29.79
CA THR A 614 10.27 -18.78 29.82
C THR A 614 9.36 -19.86 30.42
N PRO A 615 8.88 -20.84 29.65
CA PRO A 615 8.21 -21.97 30.25
C PRO A 615 9.27 -22.63 31.12
N GLN A 616 8.97 -22.83 32.37
CA GLN A 616 9.74 -23.78 33.16
C GLN A 616 9.60 -25.14 32.48
N THR A 617 10.56 -25.49 31.64
CA THR A 617 10.72 -26.80 31.00
C THR A 617 11.03 -27.79 32.11
N ARG A 618 10.00 -28.37 32.71
CA ARG A 618 10.14 -29.65 33.36
C ARG A 618 10.31 -30.68 32.25
N GLU A 619 11.51 -31.14 32.05
CA GLU A 619 11.87 -32.16 31.06
C GLU A 619 11.17 -33.47 31.39
N LEU A 620 10.56 -34.12 30.40
CA LEU A 620 10.09 -35.49 30.50
C LEU A 620 11.33 -36.40 30.65
N PRO A 621 11.24 -37.49 31.40
CA PRO A 621 12.35 -38.44 31.53
C PRO A 621 12.79 -38.99 30.16
N GLU A 622 14.07 -39.28 30.02
CA GLU A 622 14.62 -39.79 28.75
C GLU A 622 14.12 -41.22 28.39
N HIS A 623 13.41 -41.88 29.25
CA HIS A 623 12.85 -43.21 28.98
C HIS A 623 11.50 -43.42 29.64
N LEU A 624 10.49 -43.69 28.82
CA LEU A 624 9.11 -43.97 29.21
C LEU A 624 8.67 -45.33 28.69
N ASP A 625 8.11 -46.17 29.58
CA ASP A 625 7.51 -47.46 29.20
C ASP A 625 6.07 -47.22 28.76
N GLY A 626 5.86 -47.00 27.45
CA GLY A 626 4.55 -46.68 26.90
C GLY A 626 4.20 -47.53 25.66
N VAL A 627 2.90 -47.58 25.37
CA VAL A 627 2.35 -48.34 24.25
C VAL A 627 1.80 -47.33 23.20
N LEU A 628 2.11 -47.58 21.92
CA LEU A 628 1.52 -46.84 20.80
C LEU A 628 0.00 -47.08 20.78
N LEU A 629 -0.81 -46.03 20.79
CA LEU A 629 -2.25 -46.08 20.58
C LEU A 629 -2.57 -46.12 19.07
N GLY A 630 -1.92 -45.29 18.29
CA GLY A 630 -2.04 -45.21 16.83
C GLY A 630 -1.19 -44.09 16.24
N ALA A 631 -1.00 -44.15 14.92
CA ALA A 631 -0.39 -43.07 14.18
C ALA A 631 -1.38 -42.54 13.14
N PHE A 632 -1.60 -41.23 13.16
CA PHE A 632 -2.63 -40.54 12.39
C PHE A 632 -2.01 -39.91 11.15
N VAL A 633 -2.44 -40.37 9.98
CA VAL A 633 -1.99 -39.89 8.67
C VAL A 633 -2.84 -38.68 8.29
N VAL A 634 -2.22 -37.53 8.27
CA VAL A 634 -2.89 -36.25 7.99
C VAL A 634 -2.29 -35.62 6.74
N ARG A 635 -3.12 -35.12 5.87
CA ARG A 635 -2.69 -34.41 4.65
C ARG A 635 -3.24 -32.99 4.57
N ASP A 636 -2.37 -32.12 4.12
CA ASP A 636 -2.76 -30.77 3.72
C ASP A 636 -2.95 -30.73 2.19
N THR A 637 -4.11 -30.27 1.76
CA THR A 637 -4.50 -30.30 0.34
C THR A 637 -3.91 -29.11 -0.39
N VAL A 638 -3.23 -29.35 -1.52
CA VAL A 638 -2.75 -28.30 -2.44
C VAL A 638 -3.94 -27.53 -3.02
N LYS A 639 -3.86 -26.19 -3.05
CA LYS A 639 -4.87 -25.34 -3.71
C LYS A 639 -4.86 -25.59 -5.21
N GLU A 640 -6.02 -25.64 -5.84
CA GLU A 640 -6.16 -25.85 -7.29
C GLU A 640 -5.39 -24.81 -8.11
N SER A 641 -5.36 -23.56 -7.63
CA SER A 641 -4.68 -22.44 -8.26
C SER A 641 -3.15 -22.44 -8.10
N SER A 642 -2.57 -23.29 -7.22
CA SER A 642 -1.14 -23.29 -6.95
C SER A 642 -0.29 -23.66 -8.17
N LYS A 643 -0.72 -24.62 -8.95
CA LYS A 643 -0.02 -25.02 -10.18
C LYS A 643 0.03 -23.88 -11.20
N ASP A 644 -1.08 -23.18 -11.38
CA ASP A 644 -1.17 -22.02 -12.27
C ASP A 644 -0.35 -20.83 -11.75
N ALA A 645 -0.31 -20.62 -10.43
CA ALA A 645 0.54 -19.61 -9.80
C ALA A 645 2.02 -19.83 -10.12
N ILE A 646 2.50 -21.08 -9.95
CA ILE A 646 3.89 -21.44 -10.26
C ILE A 646 4.20 -21.27 -11.74
N ALA A 647 3.30 -21.68 -12.62
CA ALA A 647 3.47 -21.50 -14.07
C ALA A 647 3.57 -20.01 -14.44
N GLN A 648 2.72 -19.14 -13.84
CA GLN A 648 2.76 -17.70 -14.07
C GLN A 648 4.06 -17.07 -13.53
N LEU A 649 4.54 -17.48 -12.36
CA LEU A 649 5.81 -16.99 -11.79
C LEU A 649 6.99 -17.37 -12.69
N LYS A 650 7.06 -18.63 -13.16
CA LYS A 650 8.09 -19.07 -14.10
C LYS A 650 8.03 -18.29 -15.44
N ALA A 651 6.83 -17.97 -15.93
CA ALA A 651 6.65 -17.15 -17.12
C ALA A 651 7.13 -15.69 -16.94
N LEU A 652 7.14 -15.20 -15.71
CA LEU A 652 7.71 -13.89 -15.36
C LEU A 652 9.25 -13.91 -15.21
N GLY A 653 9.89 -15.07 -15.41
CA GLY A 653 11.34 -15.27 -15.26
C GLY A 653 11.78 -15.36 -13.79
N ILE A 654 10.90 -15.80 -12.89
CA ILE A 654 11.17 -15.94 -11.46
C ILE A 654 11.30 -17.43 -11.14
N THR A 655 12.31 -17.79 -10.36
CA THR A 655 12.55 -19.16 -9.91
C THR A 655 11.77 -19.42 -8.62
N PRO A 656 10.71 -20.25 -8.65
CA PRO A 656 9.97 -20.61 -7.44
C PRO A 656 10.73 -21.69 -6.67
N THR A 657 10.84 -21.51 -5.34
CA THR A 657 11.44 -22.44 -4.41
C THR A 657 10.47 -22.68 -3.25
N LEU A 658 10.19 -23.93 -2.95
CA LEU A 658 9.36 -24.29 -1.79
C LEU A 658 10.20 -24.20 -0.52
N LEU A 659 9.70 -23.51 0.52
CA LEU A 659 10.31 -23.39 1.84
C LEU A 659 9.37 -23.96 2.88
N THR A 660 9.77 -25.04 3.58
CA THR A 660 8.87 -25.71 4.54
C THR A 660 9.64 -26.37 5.71
N GLY A 661 8.97 -26.45 6.86
CA GLY A 661 9.45 -27.25 7.99
C GLY A 661 9.25 -28.75 7.86
N ASP A 662 8.53 -29.22 6.82
CA ASP A 662 8.26 -30.62 6.61
C ASP A 662 9.53 -31.40 6.21
N HIS A 663 9.44 -32.72 6.33
CA HIS A 663 10.46 -33.61 5.78
C HIS A 663 10.65 -33.46 4.27
N GLU A 664 11.85 -33.70 3.81
CA GLU A 664 12.23 -33.51 2.40
C GLU A 664 11.35 -34.31 1.42
N SER A 665 10.95 -35.53 1.77
CA SER A 665 10.07 -36.38 0.94
C SER A 665 8.69 -35.77 0.74
N ALA A 666 8.06 -35.29 1.82
CA ALA A 666 6.77 -34.61 1.79
C ALA A 666 6.83 -33.30 1.01
N ALA A 667 7.89 -32.50 1.22
CA ALA A 667 8.12 -31.26 0.52
C ALA A 667 8.31 -31.47 -0.99
N ARG A 668 9.10 -32.47 -1.41
CA ARG A 668 9.31 -32.84 -2.81
C ARG A 668 8.05 -33.34 -3.48
N PHE A 669 7.20 -34.07 -2.76
CA PHE A 669 5.92 -34.52 -3.29
C PHE A 669 5.01 -33.34 -3.64
N VAL A 670 4.81 -32.38 -2.70
CA VAL A 670 4.03 -31.18 -2.95
C VAL A 670 4.65 -30.34 -4.07
N ALA A 671 5.97 -30.16 -4.07
CA ALA A 671 6.70 -29.42 -5.10
C ALA A 671 6.46 -30.01 -6.50
N SER A 672 6.46 -31.34 -6.62
CA SER A 672 6.20 -32.04 -7.89
C SER A 672 4.78 -31.81 -8.41
N GLN A 673 3.78 -31.79 -7.51
CA GLN A 673 2.38 -31.53 -7.89
C GLN A 673 2.17 -30.15 -8.47
N VAL A 674 2.84 -29.12 -7.91
CA VAL A 674 2.72 -27.74 -8.36
C VAL A 674 3.75 -27.34 -9.42
N GLY A 675 4.76 -28.20 -9.67
CA GLY A 675 5.80 -27.97 -10.66
C GLY A 675 6.94 -27.09 -10.16
N ILE A 676 7.32 -27.16 -8.88
CA ILE A 676 8.50 -26.51 -8.29
C ILE A 676 9.68 -27.49 -8.32
N ASP A 677 10.84 -27.04 -8.81
CA ASP A 677 12.04 -27.85 -8.93
C ASP A 677 12.97 -27.70 -7.72
N SER A 678 12.96 -26.56 -7.04
CA SER A 678 13.82 -26.24 -5.91
C SER A 678 13.05 -26.34 -4.59
N VAL A 679 13.59 -27.06 -3.61
CA VAL A 679 12.97 -27.30 -2.30
C VAL A 679 13.98 -27.08 -1.19
N ILE A 680 13.59 -26.34 -0.16
CA ILE A 680 14.30 -26.17 1.12
C ILE A 680 13.37 -26.73 2.21
N ALA A 681 13.68 -27.93 2.69
CA ALA A 681 12.86 -28.69 3.62
C ALA A 681 13.49 -28.77 5.03
N GLY A 682 12.71 -29.15 6.03
CA GLY A 682 13.17 -29.34 7.41
C GLY A 682 13.61 -28.08 8.14
N VAL A 683 13.08 -26.92 7.73
CA VAL A 683 13.52 -25.60 8.22
C VAL A 683 12.67 -25.19 9.43
N LEU A 684 13.28 -24.91 10.57
CA LEU A 684 12.58 -24.31 11.71
C LEU A 684 12.14 -22.86 11.41
N PRO A 685 11.14 -22.32 12.12
CA PRO A 685 10.64 -20.96 11.84
C PRO A 685 11.74 -19.87 11.85
N GLN A 686 12.68 -19.95 12.77
CA GLN A 686 13.83 -19.03 12.83
C GLN A 686 14.80 -19.21 11.66
N ASP A 687 14.97 -20.41 11.14
CA ASP A 687 15.90 -20.71 10.05
C ASP A 687 15.32 -20.29 8.68
N LYS A 688 13.99 -20.08 8.57
CA LYS A 688 13.38 -19.52 7.35
C LYS A 688 13.96 -18.16 7.00
N ARG A 689 14.21 -17.30 8.01
CA ARG A 689 14.89 -16.02 7.84
C ARG A 689 16.29 -16.20 7.28
N ASP A 690 17.04 -17.17 7.84
CA ASP A 690 18.43 -17.43 7.43
C ASP A 690 18.51 -18.01 6.02
N ALA A 691 17.49 -18.77 5.58
CA ALA A 691 17.37 -19.22 4.19
C ALA A 691 17.21 -18.04 3.22
N VAL A 692 16.34 -17.05 3.56
CA VAL A 692 16.19 -15.81 2.79
C VAL A 692 17.52 -15.06 2.75
N MET A 693 18.16 -14.85 3.91
CA MET A 693 19.41 -14.11 4.03
C MET A 693 20.54 -14.74 3.20
N ARG A 694 20.68 -16.06 3.23
CA ARG A 694 21.68 -16.80 2.44
C ARG A 694 21.52 -16.54 0.95
N LEU A 695 20.30 -16.66 0.40
CA LEU A 695 20.05 -16.39 -1.01
C LEU A 695 20.33 -14.93 -1.36
N GLN A 696 20.04 -13.99 -0.46
CA GLN A 696 20.37 -12.58 -0.65
C GLN A 696 21.89 -12.34 -0.65
N GLU A 697 22.64 -13.02 0.20
CA GLU A 697 24.12 -12.98 0.23
C GLU A 697 24.75 -13.61 -1.03
N GLU A 698 24.09 -14.60 -1.62
CA GLU A 698 24.46 -15.20 -2.93
C GLU A 698 24.16 -14.25 -4.11
N GLY A 699 23.52 -13.12 -3.84
CA GLY A 699 23.23 -12.07 -4.83
C GLY A 699 21.84 -12.16 -5.47
N HIS A 700 20.99 -13.07 -4.99
CA HIS A 700 19.60 -13.17 -5.45
C HIS A 700 18.71 -12.07 -4.90
N GLN A 701 17.76 -11.63 -5.71
CA GLN A 701 16.70 -10.72 -5.29
C GLN A 701 15.48 -11.55 -4.91
N VAL A 702 15.33 -11.80 -3.61
CA VAL A 702 14.41 -12.80 -3.07
C VAL A 702 13.06 -12.17 -2.74
N ALA A 703 11.97 -12.76 -3.24
CA ALA A 703 10.65 -12.57 -2.68
C ALA A 703 10.31 -13.72 -1.72
N MET A 704 9.60 -13.44 -0.62
CA MET A 704 9.05 -14.44 0.29
C MET A 704 7.54 -14.28 0.35
N VAL A 705 6.82 -15.40 0.21
CA VAL A 705 5.35 -15.45 0.38
C VAL A 705 5.03 -16.40 1.53
N GLY A 706 4.26 -15.91 2.49
CA GLY A 706 3.86 -16.68 3.65
C GLY A 706 2.59 -16.12 4.32
N ASP A 707 1.97 -16.90 5.22
CA ASP A 707 0.74 -16.52 5.91
C ASP A 707 0.86 -16.53 7.43
N GLY A 708 1.86 -17.20 8.00
CA GLY A 708 1.96 -17.49 9.43
C GLY A 708 2.77 -16.50 10.25
N VAL A 709 2.56 -16.57 11.57
CA VAL A 709 3.44 -15.91 12.57
C VAL A 709 4.89 -16.36 12.38
N ASN A 710 5.07 -17.62 11.98
CA ASN A 710 6.38 -18.24 11.75
C ASN A 710 7.15 -17.65 10.57
N ASP A 711 6.46 -16.96 9.66
CA ASP A 711 7.04 -16.38 8.44
C ASP A 711 7.39 -14.90 8.61
N ALA A 712 6.90 -14.23 9.66
CA ALA A 712 7.09 -12.80 9.87
C ALA A 712 8.57 -12.37 9.81
N ALA A 713 9.47 -13.15 10.42
CA ALA A 713 10.90 -12.86 10.38
C ALA A 713 11.51 -13.03 8.96
N ALA A 714 11.05 -14.04 8.20
CA ALA A 714 11.50 -14.29 6.83
C ALA A 714 10.91 -13.22 5.85
N LEU A 715 9.65 -12.82 6.04
CA LEU A 715 9.01 -11.73 5.29
C LEU A 715 9.75 -10.40 5.53
N ALA A 716 10.02 -10.06 6.80
CA ALA A 716 10.79 -8.88 7.15
C ALA A 716 12.20 -8.89 6.53
N GLN A 717 12.91 -10.04 6.57
CA GLN A 717 14.20 -10.19 5.93
C GLN A 717 14.12 -10.01 4.41
N ALA A 718 13.12 -10.63 3.75
CA ALA A 718 12.91 -10.46 2.33
C ALA A 718 12.66 -8.99 1.96
N SER A 719 11.92 -8.25 2.79
CA SER A 719 11.63 -6.82 2.62
C SER A 719 12.87 -5.92 2.69
N THR A 720 14.01 -6.37 3.18
CA THR A 720 15.23 -5.54 3.26
C THR A 720 15.84 -5.24 1.90
N GLN A 721 15.93 -6.22 1.01
CA GLN A 721 16.55 -6.11 -0.32
C GLN A 721 15.65 -6.61 -1.45
N GLY A 722 14.63 -7.42 -1.13
CA GLY A 722 13.71 -8.03 -2.04
C GLY A 722 12.26 -7.64 -1.75
N LEU A 723 11.39 -8.62 -1.48
CA LEU A 723 9.95 -8.43 -1.35
C LEU A 723 9.32 -9.41 -0.34
N GLY A 724 8.72 -8.91 0.72
CA GLY A 724 7.85 -9.68 1.62
C GLY A 724 6.40 -9.60 1.16
N ILE A 725 5.74 -10.74 0.96
CA ILE A 725 4.35 -10.84 0.54
C ILE A 725 3.58 -11.66 1.58
N ALA A 726 2.65 -11.03 2.29
CA ALA A 726 1.77 -11.72 3.23
C ALA A 726 0.47 -12.15 2.55
N MET A 727 -0.02 -13.36 2.87
CA MET A 727 -1.35 -13.82 2.50
C MET A 727 -2.39 -13.22 3.44
N GLY A 728 -3.57 -12.85 2.95
CA GLY A 728 -4.61 -12.17 3.74
C GLY A 728 -5.27 -13.03 4.82
N SER A 729 -5.16 -14.36 4.71
CA SER A 729 -5.51 -15.30 5.78
C SER A 729 -4.47 -15.34 6.91
N GLY A 730 -3.35 -14.65 6.73
CA GLY A 730 -2.21 -14.71 7.62
C GLY A 730 -2.39 -13.92 8.93
N ALA A 731 -1.47 -14.16 9.85
CA ALA A 731 -1.44 -13.47 11.13
C ALA A 731 -1.13 -11.97 10.95
N ASP A 732 -1.68 -11.13 11.84
CA ASP A 732 -1.47 -9.67 11.82
C ASP A 732 0.01 -9.29 11.87
N SER A 733 0.84 -10.10 12.56
CA SER A 733 2.29 -9.90 12.60
C SER A 733 2.99 -10.08 11.24
N ALA A 734 2.53 -11.00 10.41
CA ALA A 734 3.04 -11.20 9.05
C ALA A 734 2.60 -10.04 8.14
N ILE A 735 1.35 -9.62 8.25
CA ILE A 735 0.79 -8.48 7.49
C ILE A 735 1.54 -7.18 7.83
N ALA A 736 1.86 -6.96 9.11
CA ALA A 736 2.50 -5.72 9.58
C ALA A 736 3.94 -5.53 9.05
N VAL A 737 4.66 -6.61 8.72
CA VAL A 737 6.05 -6.55 8.26
C VAL A 737 6.20 -6.72 6.74
N ALA A 738 5.13 -7.12 6.05
CA ALA A 738 5.16 -7.38 4.62
C ALA A 738 5.15 -6.10 3.78
N ASP A 739 5.84 -6.13 2.65
CA ASP A 739 5.79 -5.09 1.62
C ASP A 739 4.48 -5.08 0.83
N MET A 740 3.91 -6.26 0.64
CA MET A 740 2.62 -6.46 -0.03
C MET A 740 1.75 -7.40 0.78
N THR A 741 0.45 -7.13 0.81
CA THR A 741 -0.55 -8.03 1.40
C THR A 741 -1.55 -8.43 0.33
N LEU A 742 -1.74 -9.74 0.17
CA LEU A 742 -2.74 -10.32 -0.73
C LEU A 742 -3.99 -10.60 0.11
N VAL A 743 -5.07 -9.85 -0.10
CA VAL A 743 -6.30 -10.01 0.70
C VAL A 743 -6.95 -11.37 0.47
N SER A 744 -6.84 -11.90 -0.74
CA SER A 744 -7.24 -13.27 -1.08
C SER A 744 -6.15 -14.29 -0.72
N SER A 745 -6.56 -15.49 -0.33
CA SER A 745 -5.68 -16.62 -0.09
C SER A 745 -5.22 -17.34 -1.39
N ASP A 746 -5.49 -16.76 -2.57
CA ASP A 746 -5.10 -17.33 -3.86
C ASP A 746 -3.63 -17.02 -4.21
N PRO A 747 -2.74 -18.03 -4.36
CA PRO A 747 -1.33 -17.82 -4.69
C PRO A 747 -1.10 -17.19 -6.07
N THR A 748 -2.06 -17.23 -7.00
CA THR A 748 -1.95 -16.55 -8.31
C THR A 748 -1.85 -15.04 -8.15
N MET A 749 -2.35 -14.50 -7.04
CA MET A 749 -2.27 -13.08 -6.72
C MET A 749 -0.82 -12.61 -6.52
N ALA A 750 0.10 -13.46 -6.09
CA ALA A 750 1.52 -13.12 -6.00
C ALA A 750 2.10 -12.82 -7.40
N ALA A 751 1.80 -13.65 -8.39
CA ALA A 751 2.20 -13.39 -9.77
C ALA A 751 1.53 -12.13 -10.34
N ALA A 752 0.25 -11.92 -10.04
CA ALA A 752 -0.50 -10.71 -10.44
C ALA A 752 0.11 -9.44 -9.79
N ALA A 753 0.50 -9.49 -8.51
CA ALA A 753 1.13 -8.39 -7.79
C ALA A 753 2.46 -7.98 -8.45
N ILE A 754 3.30 -8.94 -8.79
CA ILE A 754 4.57 -8.70 -9.48
C ILE A 754 4.32 -8.12 -10.89
N ARG A 755 3.35 -8.66 -11.62
CA ARG A 755 3.00 -8.20 -12.98
C ARG A 755 2.51 -6.76 -12.99
N ILE A 756 1.57 -6.39 -12.10
CA ILE A 756 1.04 -5.02 -12.05
C ILE A 756 2.10 -4.02 -11.57
N SER A 757 2.98 -4.43 -10.66
CA SER A 757 4.09 -3.61 -10.19
C SER A 757 5.09 -3.32 -11.32
N ARG A 758 5.49 -4.36 -12.08
CA ARG A 758 6.36 -4.21 -13.25
C ARG A 758 5.72 -3.35 -14.34
N ALA A 759 4.41 -3.51 -14.59
CA ALA A 759 3.67 -2.70 -15.55
C ALA A 759 3.60 -1.23 -15.11
N THR A 760 3.35 -0.96 -13.84
CA THR A 760 3.32 0.40 -13.27
C THR A 760 4.68 1.07 -13.43
N LEU A 761 5.75 0.39 -13.08
CA LEU A 761 7.11 0.91 -13.23
C LEU A 761 7.49 1.18 -14.69
N LYS A 762 7.05 0.31 -15.62
CA LYS A 762 7.24 0.51 -17.07
C LYS A 762 6.56 1.79 -17.52
N VAL A 763 5.31 2.01 -17.13
CA VAL A 763 4.55 3.24 -17.48
C VAL A 763 5.20 4.47 -16.86
N ILE A 764 5.71 4.40 -15.62
CA ILE A 764 6.48 5.51 -15.03
C ILE A 764 7.69 5.86 -15.90
N LYS A 765 8.47 4.89 -16.35
CA LYS A 765 9.64 5.11 -17.21
C LYS A 765 9.26 5.68 -18.58
N GLU A 766 8.19 5.17 -19.19
CA GLU A 766 7.65 5.71 -20.44
C GLU A 766 7.22 7.17 -20.26
N ASN A 767 6.52 7.49 -19.19
CA ASN A 767 6.10 8.85 -18.87
C ASN A 767 7.29 9.79 -18.68
N LEU A 768 8.31 9.36 -17.94
CA LEU A 768 9.54 10.14 -17.75
C LEU A 768 10.27 10.37 -19.08
N PHE A 769 10.40 9.33 -19.90
CA PHE A 769 10.99 9.46 -21.24
C PHE A 769 10.26 10.51 -22.07
N TRP A 770 8.94 10.43 -22.21
CA TRP A 770 8.17 11.39 -22.98
C TRP A 770 8.21 12.79 -22.39
N ALA A 771 8.21 12.93 -21.06
CA ALA A 771 8.31 14.22 -20.38
C ALA A 771 9.65 14.95 -20.65
N PHE A 772 10.73 14.22 -20.90
CA PHE A 772 12.03 14.79 -21.26
C PHE A 772 12.22 14.94 -22.78
N PHE A 773 11.79 13.95 -23.53
CA PHE A 773 12.09 13.86 -24.96
C PHE A 773 11.58 15.05 -25.76
N TYR A 774 10.36 15.52 -25.47
CA TYR A 774 9.85 16.68 -26.17
C TYR A 774 10.65 17.95 -25.85
N ASN A 775 11.12 18.13 -24.61
CA ASN A 775 11.94 19.29 -24.24
C ASN A 775 13.28 19.28 -24.99
N VAL A 776 13.91 18.12 -25.15
CA VAL A 776 15.18 17.95 -25.87
C VAL A 776 15.03 18.40 -27.35
N ILE A 777 13.89 18.16 -27.96
CA ILE A 777 13.61 18.56 -29.35
C ILE A 777 13.21 20.03 -29.42
N MET A 778 12.32 20.48 -28.55
CA MET A 778 11.67 21.79 -28.69
C MET A 778 12.55 22.95 -28.20
N ILE A 779 13.47 22.73 -27.23
CA ILE A 779 14.37 23.78 -26.74
C ILE A 779 15.29 24.28 -27.83
N PRO A 780 16.01 23.44 -28.63
CA PRO A 780 16.79 23.91 -29.76
C PRO A 780 15.94 24.70 -30.78
N LEU A 781 14.74 24.22 -31.12
CA LEU A 781 13.86 24.94 -32.05
C LEU A 781 13.46 26.31 -31.51
N ALA A 782 13.24 26.45 -30.19
CA ALA A 782 12.99 27.76 -29.57
C ALA A 782 14.23 28.67 -29.62
N ILE A 783 15.41 28.13 -29.33
CA ILE A 783 16.69 28.89 -29.41
C ILE A 783 16.93 29.46 -30.82
N PHE A 784 16.65 28.65 -31.86
CA PHE A 784 16.78 29.09 -33.25
C PHE A 784 15.63 29.98 -33.76
N GLY A 785 14.68 30.35 -32.89
CA GLY A 785 13.54 31.20 -33.25
C GLY A 785 12.53 30.55 -34.18
N LEU A 786 12.53 29.22 -34.29
CA LEU A 786 11.59 28.45 -35.11
C LEU A 786 10.28 28.15 -34.39
N LEU A 787 10.17 28.53 -33.12
CA LEU A 787 9.04 28.23 -32.27
C LEU A 787 8.43 29.48 -31.65
N ASN A 788 7.14 29.68 -31.89
CA ASN A 788 6.34 30.71 -31.23
C ASN A 788 5.98 30.28 -29.79
N PRO A 789 5.99 31.18 -28.78
CA PRO A 789 5.60 30.86 -27.39
C PRO A 789 4.20 30.21 -27.25
N MET A 790 3.26 30.52 -28.13
CA MET A 790 1.93 29.92 -28.15
C MET A 790 2.00 28.44 -28.55
N LEU A 791 2.72 28.10 -29.62
CA LEU A 791 2.93 26.69 -30.02
C LEU A 791 3.70 25.92 -28.94
N ALA A 792 4.68 26.56 -28.30
CA ALA A 792 5.40 26.01 -27.16
C ALA A 792 4.46 25.62 -26.02
N SER A 793 3.50 26.50 -25.67
CA SER A 793 2.51 26.25 -24.61
C SER A 793 1.54 25.10 -24.96
N ALA A 794 1.10 25.04 -26.22
CA ALA A 794 0.23 23.97 -26.70
C ALA A 794 0.94 22.60 -26.66
N ALA A 795 2.22 22.54 -27.11
CA ALA A 795 3.01 21.32 -27.03
C ALA A 795 3.22 20.83 -25.59
N MET A 796 3.47 21.75 -24.66
CA MET A 796 3.63 21.47 -23.23
C MET A 796 2.33 20.92 -22.61
N ALA A 797 1.17 21.52 -22.92
CA ALA A 797 -0.13 21.01 -22.45
C ALA A 797 -0.39 19.61 -22.99
N MET A 798 -0.08 19.37 -24.28
CA MET A 798 -0.22 18.05 -24.92
C MET A 798 0.67 16.99 -24.25
N SER A 799 1.89 17.31 -23.88
CA SER A 799 2.79 16.39 -23.14
C SER A 799 2.17 15.93 -21.82
N SER A 800 1.57 16.84 -21.06
CA SER A 800 0.89 16.49 -19.80
C SER A 800 -0.31 15.57 -20.03
N VAL A 801 -1.09 15.83 -21.08
CA VAL A 801 -2.22 14.96 -21.48
C VAL A 801 -1.74 13.57 -21.88
N CYS A 802 -0.65 13.47 -22.66
CA CYS A 802 -0.07 12.18 -23.05
C CYS A 802 0.37 11.35 -21.83
N VAL A 803 1.02 11.96 -20.85
CA VAL A 803 1.43 11.28 -19.61
C VAL A 803 0.23 10.74 -18.82
N VAL A 804 -0.85 11.53 -18.72
CA VAL A 804 -2.07 11.11 -18.05
C VAL A 804 -2.73 9.94 -18.81
N LEU A 805 -2.89 10.06 -20.12
CA LEU A 805 -3.50 9.01 -20.95
C LEU A 805 -2.68 7.71 -20.91
N ASN A 806 -1.34 7.81 -20.96
CA ASN A 806 -0.47 6.64 -20.82
C ASN A 806 -0.64 5.96 -19.45
N SER A 807 -0.72 6.74 -18.37
CA SER A 807 -0.97 6.21 -17.02
C SER A 807 -2.32 5.50 -16.91
N MET A 808 -3.37 6.02 -17.59
CA MET A 808 -4.70 5.39 -17.58
C MET A 808 -4.73 4.00 -18.25
N ARG A 809 -3.73 3.63 -19.07
CA ARG A 809 -3.62 2.27 -19.63
C ARG A 809 -3.51 1.20 -18.53
N LEU A 810 -2.96 1.55 -17.36
CA LEU A 810 -2.86 0.64 -16.21
C LEU A 810 -4.23 0.16 -15.69
N ARG A 811 -5.31 0.91 -15.92
CA ARG A 811 -6.67 0.45 -15.58
C ARG A 811 -7.08 -0.83 -16.30
N ARG A 812 -6.50 -1.09 -17.48
CA ARG A 812 -6.76 -2.26 -18.32
C ARG A 812 -5.71 -3.36 -18.16
N ALA A 813 -4.73 -3.18 -17.26
CA ALA A 813 -3.75 -4.21 -16.97
C ALA A 813 -4.44 -5.38 -16.23
N HIS A 814 -4.25 -6.59 -16.72
CA HIS A 814 -4.77 -7.84 -16.17
C HIS A 814 -3.65 -8.65 -15.52
#